data_b93b12a4a9065755ee74e2a3b22f8f84
#
_entry.id   b93b12a4a9065755ee74e2a3b22f8f84
#
_cell.length_a   1.000
_cell.length_b   1.000
_cell.length_c   1.000
_cell.angle_alpha   90.00
_cell.angle_beta   90.00
_cell.angle_gamma   90.00
#
_symmetry.space_group_name_H-M   'P 1'
#
loop_
_entity.id
_entity.type
_entity.pdbx_description
1 polymer ?
#
loop_
_entity_poly.entity_id
_entity_poly.type
_entity_poly.pdbx_seq_one_letter_code
_entity_poly.pdbx_strand_id
1 'polypeptide(L)'
;MNCAIHKFGGSTLVDINSIDKILSLTDHNNVSQSIYVVSAFYGVTDKLQRLIDLAESGESLDQNLSEISSIHEKISSHYLKSELDIGIESFKSDIQDIRDILASVKELHKVPFHSQEKILGYGEIWSAQLLTKLFAKHTQKRVKFLDARDFLVTENTDMGVSPIWSVTQSKFNGLVDFTDIDIYILTGFISLNKDGIQSTLGRNGTDFTASIIAKLVQANSLTFWKDVSGVMSADPRIVKDSKVISSLTYDECMELSYYGAKILHPKTMAPAMEFDIPIYIKNVFNPSDPGTIIQRSEDKVKLIVKGVTGIEKIALVTLAGAGMIGVPGTASRLFDALRRGGISVLMISQGSSEHSICCAVREQDGSHAKSLIEKEFHHELNLNLISNIKSESECAILAIVGNGMAGTHGVSAKFFASLGNAAINIKAIAQGSSERNISVVIKAEQLNKAINAVHSSFYLSEKSISLGIIGIGNVGKELIGQIKDQLNNLHNFKNINLQIRAIANSKFMKLSEEINSNDIDELSKSQGENYDMQLFTNHIKADHLPHSIIVDCTASEKIANSYQRWMNDGMHVVTANKIAHSSNYENYRELKQISKNLGFQFLYEATVGAGLPVIKSLQNLINSGDEILEISGIFSGTLGYLFNLYDGNNSFSEILIDAKNKGFTEPDPRLDLSGMDVARKAVILARECLHEIEINDIVVQNLVPQIMQKQDLDSFLTNVTELDSYIDAIHGSLIDSQDYKLRYVANLNLEKREYTVGLQAVKHPHPFLNLNLTDNIFQFRTKRYNVNPLNIIGPGAGPEVTASGLFSDIITIADSLGNFKPIES
;
A
#
# COMPACT_ATOMS: atom_id res chain seq x y z
N MET A 1 -33.44 -31.86 -3.20
CA MET A 1 -33.01 -32.47 -1.90
C MET A 1 -32.47 -31.39 -1.02
N ASN A 2 -32.72 -31.42 0.29
CA ASN A 2 -32.15 -30.42 1.21
C ASN A 2 -30.80 -30.93 1.74
N CYS A 3 -29.75 -30.84 0.89
CA CYS A 3 -28.41 -31.36 1.16
C CYS A 3 -27.37 -30.26 1.13
N ALA A 4 -26.50 -30.23 2.13
CA ALA A 4 -25.35 -29.34 2.21
C ALA A 4 -24.05 -30.11 1.95
N ILE A 5 -23.12 -29.50 1.23
CA ILE A 5 -21.80 -30.05 0.98
C ILE A 5 -20.78 -29.28 1.81
N HIS A 6 -19.94 -29.99 2.53
CA HIS A 6 -18.86 -29.43 3.33
C HIS A 6 -17.52 -30.02 2.88
N LYS A 7 -16.57 -29.15 2.57
CA LYS A 7 -15.22 -29.60 2.20
C LYS A 7 -14.19 -29.20 3.25
N PHE A 8 -13.37 -30.16 3.64
CA PHE A 8 -12.24 -29.96 4.54
C PHE A 8 -10.92 -30.25 3.81
N GLY A 9 -10.04 -29.24 3.78
CA GLY A 9 -8.70 -29.39 3.21
C GLY A 9 -7.67 -29.89 4.23
N GLY A 10 -6.49 -30.26 3.74
CA GLY A 10 -5.40 -30.68 4.63
C GLY A 10 -5.05 -29.66 5.73
N SER A 11 -5.14 -28.36 5.42
CA SER A 11 -4.90 -27.27 6.41
C SER A 11 -5.92 -27.21 7.55
N THR A 12 -7.06 -27.90 7.41
CA THR A 12 -8.09 -28.01 8.45
C THR A 12 -8.12 -29.38 9.11
N LEU A 13 -7.29 -30.32 8.66
CA LEU A 13 -7.15 -31.67 9.19
C LEU A 13 -5.74 -31.86 9.79
N VAL A 14 -5.35 -30.93 10.67
CA VAL A 14 -3.96 -30.82 11.17
C VAL A 14 -3.73 -31.65 12.42
N ASP A 15 -4.65 -31.59 13.38
CA ASP A 15 -4.50 -32.17 14.70
C ASP A 15 -5.86 -32.51 15.34
N ILE A 16 -5.78 -33.05 16.56
CA ILE A 16 -6.97 -33.42 17.34
C ILE A 16 -7.90 -32.24 17.56
N ASN A 17 -7.37 -31.06 17.87
CA ASN A 17 -8.17 -29.86 18.13
C ASN A 17 -8.96 -29.41 16.87
N SER A 18 -8.35 -29.47 15.70
CA SER A 18 -9.03 -29.17 14.44
C SER A 18 -10.13 -30.20 14.12
N ILE A 19 -9.91 -31.49 14.42
CA ILE A 19 -10.92 -32.54 14.26
C ILE A 19 -12.09 -32.33 15.23
N ASP A 20 -11.84 -31.98 16.51
CA ASP A 20 -12.91 -31.65 17.48
C ASP A 20 -13.79 -30.50 16.97
N LYS A 21 -13.18 -29.46 16.38
CA LYS A 21 -13.94 -28.38 15.74
C LYS A 21 -14.82 -28.87 14.60
N ILE A 22 -14.27 -29.74 13.74
CA ILE A 22 -15.03 -30.31 12.62
C ILE A 22 -16.21 -31.15 13.13
N LEU A 23 -16.02 -31.99 14.16
CA LEU A 23 -17.08 -32.76 14.76
C LEU A 23 -18.18 -31.88 15.36
N SER A 24 -17.82 -30.76 16.01
CA SER A 24 -18.80 -29.83 16.59
C SER A 24 -19.66 -29.11 15.53
N LEU A 25 -19.22 -29.04 14.28
CA LEU A 25 -20.02 -28.41 13.20
C LEU A 25 -21.30 -29.18 12.88
N THR A 26 -21.38 -30.46 13.22
CA THR A 26 -22.59 -31.28 12.99
C THR A 26 -23.77 -30.86 13.84
N ASP A 27 -23.51 -30.26 15.01
CA ASP A 27 -24.56 -29.83 15.96
C ASP A 27 -25.18 -28.49 15.54
N HIS A 28 -24.50 -27.72 14.72
CA HIS A 28 -24.93 -26.38 14.28
C HIS A 28 -25.61 -26.34 12.91
N ASN A 29 -25.63 -27.45 12.18
CA ASN A 29 -26.23 -27.48 10.84
C ASN A 29 -27.73 -27.77 10.90
N ASN A 30 -28.56 -26.78 10.52
CA ASN A 30 -30.02 -26.91 10.37
C ASN A 30 -30.44 -27.79 9.17
N VAL A 31 -29.49 -28.42 8.46
CA VAL A 31 -29.75 -29.25 7.28
C VAL A 31 -29.72 -30.71 7.70
N SER A 32 -30.79 -31.47 7.32
CA SER A 32 -30.93 -32.84 7.73
C SER A 32 -29.93 -33.80 7.04
N GLN A 33 -29.41 -33.45 5.89
CA GLN A 33 -28.57 -34.30 5.05
C GLN A 33 -27.29 -33.54 4.65
N SER A 34 -26.13 -34.23 4.77
CA SER A 34 -24.86 -33.60 4.43
C SER A 34 -23.87 -34.59 3.82
N ILE A 35 -23.02 -34.07 2.90
CA ILE A 35 -21.85 -34.80 2.40
C ILE A 35 -20.60 -34.02 2.77
N TYR A 36 -19.68 -34.67 3.43
CA TYR A 36 -18.39 -34.13 3.87
C TYR A 36 -17.30 -34.68 2.96
N VAL A 37 -16.72 -33.84 2.11
CA VAL A 37 -15.61 -34.18 1.23
C VAL A 37 -14.32 -33.83 1.91
N VAL A 38 -13.47 -34.82 2.11
CA VAL A 38 -12.26 -34.68 2.91
C VAL A 38 -10.99 -34.92 2.11
N SER A 39 -9.95 -34.20 2.44
CA SER A 39 -8.59 -34.37 1.94
C SER A 39 -7.81 -35.31 2.88
N ALA A 40 -6.60 -35.65 2.49
CA ALA A 40 -5.66 -36.30 3.39
C ALA A 40 -5.38 -35.45 4.64
N PHE A 41 -4.98 -36.06 5.77
CA PHE A 41 -4.47 -35.31 6.92
C PHE A 41 -3.25 -34.47 6.52
N TYR A 42 -3.04 -33.35 7.24
CA TYR A 42 -1.98 -32.40 6.94
C TYR A 42 -0.61 -33.06 6.77
N GLY A 43 0.05 -32.76 5.66
CA GLY A 43 1.39 -33.27 5.34
C GLY A 43 1.44 -34.73 4.86
N VAL A 44 0.33 -35.50 4.87
CA VAL A 44 0.33 -36.89 4.43
C VAL A 44 0.57 -37.01 2.93
N THR A 45 -0.08 -36.20 2.11
CA THR A 45 0.11 -36.21 0.65
C THR A 45 1.56 -35.87 0.28
N ASP A 46 2.17 -34.88 0.95
CA ASP A 46 3.58 -34.52 0.73
C ASP A 46 4.53 -35.66 1.13
N LYS A 47 4.20 -36.36 2.22
CA LYS A 47 5.00 -37.53 2.66
C LYS A 47 4.85 -38.72 1.71
N LEU A 48 3.65 -38.93 1.15
CA LEU A 48 3.43 -39.94 0.10
C LEU A 48 4.20 -39.58 -1.19
N GLN A 49 4.22 -38.34 -1.59
CA GLN A 49 5.05 -37.88 -2.71
C GLN A 49 6.54 -38.07 -2.40
N ARG A 50 6.97 -37.74 -1.18
CA ARG A 50 8.36 -37.94 -0.75
C ARG A 50 8.78 -39.42 -0.78
N LEU A 51 7.89 -40.39 -0.46
CA LEU A 51 8.16 -41.81 -0.62
C LEU A 51 8.46 -42.19 -2.06
N ILE A 52 7.72 -41.60 -3.01
CA ILE A 52 7.96 -41.80 -4.45
C ILE A 52 9.35 -41.28 -4.84
N ASP A 53 9.68 -40.04 -4.45
CA ASP A 53 10.96 -39.42 -4.74
C ASP A 53 12.14 -40.22 -4.11
N LEU A 54 11.98 -40.71 -2.88
CA LEU A 54 12.97 -41.55 -2.21
C LEU A 54 13.16 -42.92 -2.90
N ALA A 55 12.08 -43.54 -3.38
CA ALA A 55 12.16 -44.76 -4.15
C ALA A 55 12.90 -44.58 -5.46
N GLU A 56 12.66 -43.47 -6.17
CA GLU A 56 13.36 -43.15 -7.42
C GLU A 56 14.85 -42.85 -7.20
N SER A 57 15.22 -42.28 -6.05
CA SER A 57 16.62 -42.06 -5.64
C SER A 57 17.29 -43.25 -4.98
N GLY A 58 16.55 -44.35 -4.71
CA GLY A 58 17.08 -45.58 -4.07
C GLY A 58 17.28 -45.44 -2.56
N GLU A 59 16.73 -44.44 -1.92
CA GLU A 59 16.84 -44.17 -0.47
C GLU A 59 15.87 -45.03 0.36
N SER A 60 16.05 -45.06 1.72
CA SER A 60 15.16 -45.79 2.63
C SER A 60 13.80 -45.07 2.78
N LEU A 61 12.73 -45.89 2.80
CA LEU A 61 11.34 -45.43 2.93
C LEU A 61 10.84 -45.44 4.39
N ASP A 62 11.57 -46.08 5.30
CA ASP A 62 11.06 -46.48 6.60
C ASP A 62 10.71 -45.31 7.52
N GLN A 63 11.53 -44.28 7.50
CA GLN A 63 11.26 -43.08 8.31
C GLN A 63 9.94 -42.41 7.89
N ASN A 64 9.73 -42.15 6.61
CA ASN A 64 8.51 -41.48 6.12
C ASN A 64 7.26 -42.35 6.32
N LEU A 65 7.36 -43.67 6.14
CA LEU A 65 6.26 -44.60 6.43
C LEU A 65 5.91 -44.60 7.92
N SER A 66 6.93 -44.58 8.81
CA SER A 66 6.71 -44.44 10.24
C SER A 66 6.03 -43.12 10.63
N GLU A 67 6.41 -42.01 10.02
CA GLU A 67 5.81 -40.73 10.26
C GLU A 67 4.33 -40.68 9.79
N ILE A 68 4.00 -41.24 8.63
CA ILE A 68 2.63 -41.40 8.15
C ILE A 68 1.80 -42.23 9.12
N SER A 69 2.33 -43.36 9.56
CA SER A 69 1.67 -44.24 10.54
C SER A 69 1.41 -43.51 11.85
N SER A 70 2.41 -42.80 12.37
CA SER A 70 2.31 -42.04 13.63
C SER A 70 1.21 -40.98 13.61
N ILE A 71 1.00 -40.28 12.47
CA ILE A 71 -0.08 -39.32 12.32
C ILE A 71 -1.44 -40.01 12.52
N HIS A 72 -1.70 -41.10 11.82
CA HIS A 72 -2.98 -41.82 11.88
C HIS A 72 -3.21 -42.53 13.23
N GLU A 73 -2.16 -43.12 13.79
CA GLU A 73 -2.21 -43.79 15.11
C GLU A 73 -2.52 -42.76 16.23
N LYS A 74 -1.90 -41.59 16.20
CA LYS A 74 -2.15 -40.53 17.19
C LYS A 74 -3.61 -40.08 17.19
N ILE A 75 -4.20 -39.88 16.02
CA ILE A 75 -5.61 -39.47 15.87
C ILE A 75 -6.52 -40.64 16.31
N SER A 76 -6.29 -41.84 15.77
CA SER A 76 -7.09 -43.02 16.06
C SER A 76 -7.08 -43.40 17.54
N SER A 77 -5.90 -43.43 18.20
CA SER A 77 -5.76 -43.75 19.63
C SER A 77 -6.48 -42.76 20.54
N HIS A 78 -6.51 -41.48 20.17
CA HIS A 78 -7.21 -40.47 20.95
C HIS A 78 -8.72 -40.70 21.01
N TYR A 79 -9.34 -41.06 19.88
CA TYR A 79 -10.80 -41.12 19.79
C TYR A 79 -11.36 -42.55 19.93
N LEU A 80 -10.66 -43.59 19.46
CA LEU A 80 -11.20 -44.96 19.28
C LEU A 80 -10.72 -45.97 20.31
N LYS A 81 -10.11 -45.58 21.40
CA LYS A 81 -9.44 -46.30 22.49
C LYS A 81 -9.57 -47.86 22.62
N SER A 82 -10.67 -48.49 22.09
CA SER A 82 -10.93 -49.92 22.16
C SER A 82 -11.27 -50.59 20.82
N GLU A 83 -11.42 -49.78 19.74
CA GLU A 83 -11.82 -50.29 18.43
C GLU A 83 -10.68 -50.20 17.39
N LEU A 84 -9.45 -50.14 17.88
CA LEU A 84 -8.22 -49.96 17.12
C LEU A 84 -7.99 -51.03 16.02
N ASP A 85 -8.57 -52.24 16.17
CA ASP A 85 -8.22 -53.33 15.30
C ASP A 85 -8.77 -53.23 13.86
N ILE A 86 -9.98 -52.78 13.67
CA ILE A 86 -10.62 -52.77 12.32
C ILE A 86 -10.10 -51.63 11.40
N GLY A 87 -9.78 -50.45 11.95
CA GLY A 87 -9.18 -49.37 11.18
C GLY A 87 -7.69 -49.55 10.90
N ILE A 88 -7.00 -50.21 11.78
CA ILE A 88 -5.57 -50.51 11.69
C ILE A 88 -5.24 -51.61 10.68
N GLU A 89 -6.12 -52.59 10.52
CA GLU A 89 -5.87 -53.75 9.62
C GLU A 89 -5.85 -53.32 8.15
N SER A 90 -6.82 -52.54 7.68
CA SER A 90 -6.83 -51.97 6.33
C SER A 90 -5.63 -51.05 6.10
N PHE A 91 -5.32 -50.17 7.04
CA PHE A 91 -4.19 -49.26 6.95
C PHE A 91 -2.85 -50.01 6.83
N LYS A 92 -2.65 -51.06 7.62
CA LYS A 92 -1.40 -51.88 7.56
C LYS A 92 -1.23 -52.57 6.23
N SER A 93 -2.31 -53.14 5.67
CA SER A 93 -2.27 -53.76 4.33
C SER A 93 -1.98 -52.73 3.24
N ASP A 94 -2.54 -51.52 3.33
CA ASP A 94 -2.30 -50.45 2.36
C ASP A 94 -0.81 -49.96 2.44
N ILE A 95 -0.25 -49.84 3.64
CA ILE A 95 1.17 -49.54 3.83
C ILE A 95 2.07 -50.61 3.21
N GLN A 96 1.66 -51.90 3.33
CA GLN A 96 2.40 -52.99 2.69
C GLN A 96 2.27 -52.90 1.16
N ASP A 97 1.08 -52.63 0.61
CA ASP A 97 0.89 -52.39 -0.83
C ASP A 97 1.80 -51.26 -1.34
N ILE A 98 1.92 -50.12 -0.60
CA ILE A 98 2.82 -49.04 -0.96
C ILE A 98 4.28 -49.53 -0.98
N ARG A 99 4.71 -50.33 0.03
CA ARG A 99 6.06 -50.91 0.06
C ARG A 99 6.34 -51.80 -1.15
N ASP A 100 5.38 -52.63 -1.51
CA ASP A 100 5.52 -53.60 -2.63
C ASP A 100 5.58 -52.84 -3.99
N ILE A 101 4.76 -51.83 -4.18
CA ILE A 101 4.81 -50.97 -5.37
C ILE A 101 6.16 -50.26 -5.45
N LEU A 102 6.61 -49.64 -4.36
CA LEU A 102 7.83 -48.85 -4.34
C LEU A 102 9.10 -49.72 -4.36
N ALA A 103 9.05 -50.97 -3.86
CA ALA A 103 10.15 -51.93 -4.01
C ALA A 103 10.44 -52.22 -5.49
N SER A 104 9.38 -52.40 -6.29
CA SER A 104 9.51 -52.59 -7.75
C SER A 104 10.10 -51.37 -8.47
N VAL A 105 9.82 -50.19 -7.96
CA VAL A 105 10.29 -48.89 -8.53
C VAL A 105 11.77 -48.68 -8.26
N LYS A 106 12.28 -49.11 -7.10
CA LYS A 106 13.68 -48.94 -6.73
C LYS A 106 14.65 -49.56 -7.74
N GLU A 107 14.23 -50.59 -8.45
CA GLU A 107 15.03 -51.22 -9.53
C GLU A 107 14.93 -50.45 -10.85
N LEU A 108 13.78 -49.81 -11.13
CA LEU A 108 13.51 -49.09 -12.38
C LEU A 108 13.88 -47.61 -12.34
N HIS A 109 14.15 -47.03 -11.17
CA HIS A 109 14.41 -45.61 -10.92
C HIS A 109 13.34 -44.65 -11.53
N LYS A 110 12.14 -45.17 -11.76
CA LYS A 110 11.00 -44.40 -12.25
C LYS A 110 9.69 -45.02 -11.82
N VAL A 111 8.82 -44.23 -11.22
CA VAL A 111 7.46 -44.63 -10.85
C VAL A 111 6.54 -44.48 -12.05
N PRO A 112 5.80 -45.52 -12.49
CA PRO A 112 4.75 -45.35 -13.48
C PRO A 112 3.67 -44.39 -12.99
N PHE A 113 3.15 -43.54 -13.88
CA PHE A 113 2.18 -42.51 -13.54
C PHE A 113 0.96 -43.04 -12.75
N HIS A 114 0.39 -44.17 -13.16
CA HIS A 114 -0.76 -44.77 -12.45
C HIS A 114 -0.39 -45.28 -11.05
N SER A 115 0.84 -45.76 -10.84
CA SER A 115 1.32 -46.17 -9.53
C SER A 115 1.48 -44.96 -8.61
N GLN A 116 1.96 -43.82 -9.15
CA GLN A 116 2.03 -42.57 -8.41
C GLN A 116 0.64 -42.13 -7.97
N GLU A 117 -0.34 -42.08 -8.90
CA GLU A 117 -1.71 -41.69 -8.59
C GLU A 117 -2.35 -42.60 -7.55
N LYS A 118 -2.07 -43.91 -7.61
CA LYS A 118 -2.56 -44.89 -6.61
C LYS A 118 -2.00 -44.60 -5.23
N ILE A 119 -0.67 -44.41 -5.11
CA ILE A 119 -0.02 -44.10 -3.84
C ILE A 119 -0.54 -42.83 -3.23
N LEU A 120 -0.63 -41.73 -4.02
CA LEU A 120 -1.11 -40.43 -3.55
C LEU A 120 -2.56 -40.51 -3.04
N GLY A 121 -3.40 -41.33 -3.62
CA GLY A 121 -4.82 -41.47 -3.24
C GLY A 121 -5.05 -42.14 -1.88
N TYR A 122 -4.11 -42.86 -1.31
CA TYR A 122 -4.29 -43.51 0.00
C TYR A 122 -4.54 -42.54 1.12
N GLY A 123 -3.93 -41.33 1.08
CA GLY A 123 -4.12 -40.32 2.10
C GLY A 123 -5.57 -39.92 2.30
N GLU A 124 -6.32 -39.73 1.21
CA GLU A 124 -7.75 -39.40 1.21
C GLU A 124 -8.62 -40.55 1.67
N ILE A 125 -8.26 -41.78 1.29
CA ILE A 125 -8.99 -42.98 1.70
C ILE A 125 -8.89 -43.15 3.22
N TRP A 126 -7.69 -43.10 3.77
CA TRP A 126 -7.46 -43.26 5.21
C TRP A 126 -8.15 -42.15 6.04
N SER A 127 -8.05 -40.90 5.61
CA SER A 127 -8.71 -39.80 6.30
C SER A 127 -10.22 -39.96 6.29
N ALA A 128 -10.82 -40.28 5.14
CA ALA A 128 -12.26 -40.43 5.02
C ALA A 128 -12.79 -41.64 5.83
N GLN A 129 -12.10 -42.78 5.82
CA GLN A 129 -12.47 -43.95 6.63
C GLN A 129 -12.40 -43.65 8.12
N LEU A 130 -11.32 -43.01 8.58
CA LEU A 130 -11.15 -42.68 9.98
C LEU A 130 -12.21 -41.66 10.42
N LEU A 131 -12.41 -40.59 9.67
CA LEU A 131 -13.44 -39.58 9.97
C LEU A 131 -14.84 -40.18 9.97
N THR A 132 -15.16 -41.15 9.10
CA THR A 132 -16.45 -41.83 9.12
C THR A 132 -16.71 -42.47 10.48
N LYS A 133 -15.73 -43.18 11.05
CA LYS A 133 -15.82 -43.78 12.39
C LYS A 133 -15.94 -42.75 13.49
N LEU A 134 -15.18 -41.63 13.38
CA LEU A 134 -15.24 -40.56 14.37
C LEU A 134 -16.62 -39.90 14.37
N PHE A 135 -17.17 -39.59 13.21
CA PHE A 135 -18.51 -39.01 13.08
C PHE A 135 -19.60 -39.98 13.60
N ALA A 136 -19.53 -41.26 13.22
CA ALA A 136 -20.49 -42.28 13.74
C ALA A 136 -20.45 -42.41 15.27
N LYS A 137 -19.28 -42.25 15.89
CA LYS A 137 -19.11 -42.35 17.34
C LYS A 137 -19.54 -41.06 18.09
N HIS A 138 -19.30 -39.90 17.50
CA HIS A 138 -19.49 -38.61 18.17
C HIS A 138 -20.81 -37.91 17.82
N THR A 139 -21.56 -38.42 16.82
CA THR A 139 -22.87 -37.89 16.46
C THR A 139 -23.94 -38.94 16.60
N GLN A 140 -25.20 -38.55 16.82
CA GLN A 140 -26.34 -39.50 16.82
C GLN A 140 -26.88 -39.76 15.42
N LYS A 141 -26.11 -39.38 14.35
CA LYS A 141 -26.50 -39.49 12.96
C LYS A 141 -25.98 -40.79 12.33
N ARG A 142 -26.70 -41.28 11.34
CA ARG A 142 -26.29 -42.43 10.54
C ARG A 142 -25.28 -42.00 9.51
N VAL A 143 -24.01 -42.44 9.68
CA VAL A 143 -22.86 -42.01 8.87
C VAL A 143 -22.39 -43.13 7.98
N LYS A 144 -22.12 -42.84 6.70
CA LYS A 144 -21.59 -43.84 5.75
C LYS A 144 -20.37 -43.31 5.00
N PHE A 145 -19.37 -44.16 4.84
CA PHE A 145 -18.21 -43.91 3.97
C PHE A 145 -18.61 -44.05 2.50
N LEU A 146 -18.11 -43.18 1.63
CA LEU A 146 -18.28 -43.21 0.18
C LEU A 146 -16.92 -42.98 -0.49
N ASP A 147 -16.50 -43.96 -1.31
CA ASP A 147 -15.29 -43.83 -2.10
C ASP A 147 -15.63 -43.18 -3.46
N ALA A 148 -14.92 -42.11 -3.79
CA ALA A 148 -15.12 -41.41 -5.05
C ALA A 148 -14.87 -42.32 -6.27
N ARG A 149 -14.04 -43.32 -6.17
CA ARG A 149 -13.74 -44.30 -7.23
C ARG A 149 -14.94 -45.14 -7.61
N ASP A 150 -15.91 -45.30 -6.71
CA ASP A 150 -17.10 -46.10 -7.01
C ASP A 150 -18.01 -45.45 -8.05
N PHE A 151 -17.97 -44.14 -8.19
CA PHE A 151 -18.87 -43.39 -9.07
C PHE A 151 -18.21 -42.34 -9.96
N LEU A 152 -17.12 -41.69 -9.50
CA LEU A 152 -16.50 -40.56 -10.20
C LEU A 152 -15.62 -41.07 -11.33
N VAL A 153 -16.11 -40.99 -12.56
CA VAL A 153 -15.36 -41.40 -13.76
C VAL A 153 -14.92 -40.16 -14.52
N THR A 154 -13.64 -40.12 -14.87
CA THR A 154 -13.03 -38.98 -15.52
C THR A 154 -12.32 -39.32 -16.83
N GLU A 155 -12.09 -38.32 -17.65
CA GLU A 155 -11.28 -38.38 -18.86
C GLU A 155 -10.34 -37.19 -18.95
N ASN A 156 -9.22 -37.37 -19.65
CA ASN A 156 -8.27 -36.30 -19.94
C ASN A 156 -8.73 -35.57 -21.20
N THR A 157 -8.91 -34.27 -21.10
CA THR A 157 -9.21 -33.38 -22.22
C THR A 157 -8.05 -32.39 -22.43
N ASP A 158 -8.04 -31.64 -23.52
CA ASP A 158 -7.07 -30.55 -23.75
C ASP A 158 -7.13 -29.47 -22.66
N MET A 159 -8.25 -29.39 -21.91
CA MET A 159 -8.44 -28.47 -20.79
C MET A 159 -8.18 -29.12 -19.41
N GLY A 160 -7.57 -30.30 -19.39
CA GLY A 160 -7.26 -31.10 -18.22
C GLY A 160 -8.35 -32.13 -17.86
N VAL A 161 -8.24 -32.75 -16.69
CA VAL A 161 -9.15 -33.82 -16.22
C VAL A 161 -10.57 -33.28 -16.07
N SER A 162 -11.56 -33.99 -16.64
CA SER A 162 -12.98 -33.64 -16.60
C SER A 162 -13.86 -34.87 -16.28
N PRO A 163 -14.94 -34.71 -15.49
CA PRO A 163 -15.90 -35.83 -15.25
C PRO A 163 -16.65 -36.22 -16.51
N ILE A 164 -16.87 -37.52 -16.70
CA ILE A 164 -17.84 -38.03 -17.67
C ILE A 164 -19.19 -38.00 -16.97
N TRP A 165 -19.92 -36.88 -17.15
CA TRP A 165 -21.08 -36.52 -16.34
C TRP A 165 -22.18 -37.58 -16.33
N SER A 166 -22.55 -38.14 -17.49
CA SER A 166 -23.63 -39.14 -17.62
C SER A 166 -23.31 -40.43 -16.84
N VAL A 167 -22.09 -40.90 -16.95
CA VAL A 167 -21.61 -42.11 -16.24
C VAL A 167 -21.53 -41.88 -14.75
N THR A 168 -20.92 -40.76 -14.37
CA THR A 168 -20.74 -40.36 -12.97
C THR A 168 -22.08 -40.18 -12.25
N GLN A 169 -23.04 -39.47 -12.88
CA GLN A 169 -24.40 -39.27 -12.33
C GLN A 169 -25.16 -40.61 -12.15
N SER A 170 -25.09 -41.47 -13.16
CA SER A 170 -25.79 -42.79 -13.10
C SER A 170 -25.25 -43.66 -11.96
N LYS A 171 -23.94 -43.75 -11.82
CA LYS A 171 -23.30 -44.51 -10.74
C LYS A 171 -23.58 -43.88 -9.36
N PHE A 172 -23.49 -42.55 -9.25
CA PHE A 172 -23.73 -41.81 -8.02
C PHE A 172 -25.17 -42.04 -7.50
N ASN A 173 -26.16 -41.96 -8.36
CA ASN A 173 -27.56 -42.17 -8.00
C ASN A 173 -27.85 -43.59 -7.47
N GLY A 174 -27.02 -44.58 -7.83
CA GLY A 174 -27.12 -45.95 -7.32
C GLY A 174 -26.47 -46.19 -5.95
N LEU A 175 -25.68 -45.21 -5.47
CA LEU A 175 -24.87 -45.36 -4.25
C LEU A 175 -25.34 -44.48 -3.09
N VAL A 176 -25.94 -43.32 -3.42
CA VAL A 176 -26.33 -42.30 -2.44
C VAL A 176 -27.83 -42.30 -2.24
N ASP A 177 -28.22 -42.73 -1.04
CA ASP A 177 -29.63 -42.74 -0.61
C ASP A 177 -29.72 -42.10 0.78
N PHE A 178 -30.43 -40.99 0.89
CA PHE A 178 -30.63 -40.26 2.13
C PHE A 178 -31.86 -40.71 2.93
N THR A 179 -32.53 -41.76 2.56
CA THR A 179 -33.65 -42.32 3.35
C THR A 179 -33.10 -42.91 4.65
N ASP A 180 -31.96 -43.62 4.56
CA ASP A 180 -31.35 -44.31 5.68
C ASP A 180 -30.02 -43.73 6.19
N ILE A 181 -29.44 -42.76 5.50
CA ILE A 181 -28.16 -42.14 5.81
C ILE A 181 -28.33 -40.62 5.97
N ASP A 182 -27.81 -40.08 7.05
CA ASP A 182 -27.86 -38.63 7.33
C ASP A 182 -26.60 -37.92 6.83
N ILE A 183 -25.45 -38.61 6.91
CA ILE A 183 -24.14 -38.07 6.56
C ILE A 183 -23.35 -39.06 5.71
N TYR A 184 -22.80 -38.55 4.60
CA TYR A 184 -21.77 -39.26 3.83
C TYR A 184 -20.42 -38.57 4.06
N ILE A 185 -19.38 -39.38 4.35
CA ILE A 185 -17.98 -38.94 4.37
C ILE A 185 -17.34 -39.44 3.08
N LEU A 186 -16.88 -38.56 2.23
CA LEU A 186 -16.43 -38.83 0.88
C LEU A 186 -14.93 -38.55 0.71
N THR A 187 -14.23 -39.41 0.00
CA THR A 187 -12.87 -39.15 -0.46
C THR A 187 -12.85 -38.04 -1.50
N GLY A 188 -12.00 -37.01 -1.31
CA GLY A 188 -11.70 -36.07 -2.36
C GLY A 188 -10.59 -36.53 -3.29
N PHE A 189 -10.21 -35.70 -4.28
CA PHE A 189 -9.03 -35.83 -5.13
C PHE A 189 -8.98 -37.02 -6.07
N ILE A 190 -9.44 -38.21 -5.68
CA ILE A 190 -9.35 -39.46 -6.43
C ILE A 190 -10.58 -39.70 -7.33
N SER A 191 -10.36 -40.44 -8.41
CA SER A 191 -11.39 -40.84 -9.38
C SER A 191 -10.96 -42.12 -10.08
N LEU A 192 -11.84 -42.67 -10.97
CA LEU A 192 -11.41 -43.62 -11.99
C LEU A 192 -11.36 -42.97 -13.37
N ASN A 193 -10.43 -43.40 -14.20
CA ASN A 193 -10.49 -43.08 -15.61
C ASN A 193 -11.53 -44.01 -16.32
N LYS A 194 -11.77 -43.76 -17.60
CA LYS A 194 -12.72 -44.58 -18.41
C LYS A 194 -12.32 -46.06 -18.50
N ASP A 195 -11.06 -46.39 -18.28
CA ASP A 195 -10.57 -47.77 -18.34
C ASP A 195 -10.65 -48.46 -16.96
N GLY A 196 -11.23 -47.80 -15.96
CA GLY A 196 -11.38 -48.35 -14.60
C GLY A 196 -10.10 -48.30 -13.75
N ILE A 197 -9.10 -47.53 -14.19
CA ILE A 197 -7.84 -47.37 -13.47
C ILE A 197 -7.95 -46.11 -12.59
N GLN A 198 -7.46 -46.21 -11.36
CA GLN A 198 -7.42 -45.04 -10.46
C GLN A 198 -6.63 -43.88 -11.09
N SER A 199 -7.23 -42.69 -11.00
CA SER A 199 -6.66 -41.43 -11.43
C SER A 199 -6.93 -40.35 -10.39
N THR A 200 -6.33 -39.19 -10.58
CA THR A 200 -6.52 -38.05 -9.69
C THR A 200 -7.05 -36.82 -10.47
N LEU A 201 -7.70 -35.91 -9.75
CA LEU A 201 -8.20 -34.65 -10.32
C LEU A 201 -7.11 -33.56 -10.40
N GLY A 202 -5.90 -33.86 -10.00
CA GLY A 202 -4.76 -32.96 -9.96
C GLY A 202 -4.86 -31.90 -8.85
N ARG A 203 -4.16 -30.79 -8.99
CA ARG A 203 -4.13 -29.72 -7.95
C ARG A 203 -5.54 -29.22 -7.64
N ASN A 204 -5.84 -29.00 -6.37
CA ASN A 204 -7.16 -28.64 -5.83
C ASN A 204 -8.26 -29.71 -6.12
N GLY A 205 -7.86 -30.99 -6.32
CA GLY A 205 -8.77 -32.07 -6.66
C GLY A 205 -9.89 -32.26 -5.65
N THR A 206 -9.60 -32.15 -4.35
CA THR A 206 -10.64 -32.27 -3.29
C THR A 206 -11.66 -31.14 -3.38
N ASP A 207 -11.24 -29.90 -3.67
CA ASP A 207 -12.16 -28.77 -3.89
C ASP A 207 -13.04 -29.02 -5.13
N PHE A 208 -12.45 -29.59 -6.19
CA PHE A 208 -13.16 -29.94 -7.41
C PHE A 208 -14.15 -31.09 -7.18
N THR A 209 -13.76 -32.15 -6.42
CA THR A 209 -14.69 -33.21 -6.01
C THR A 209 -15.91 -32.64 -5.29
N ALA A 210 -15.72 -31.75 -4.32
CA ALA A 210 -16.82 -31.12 -3.58
C ALA A 210 -17.79 -30.39 -4.49
N SER A 211 -17.30 -29.67 -5.49
CA SER A 211 -18.13 -28.96 -6.47
C SER A 211 -18.84 -29.90 -7.44
N ILE A 212 -18.19 -31.00 -7.86
CA ILE A 212 -18.83 -32.05 -8.65
C ILE A 212 -20.01 -32.67 -7.88
N ILE A 213 -19.78 -33.02 -6.61
CA ILE A 213 -20.83 -33.57 -5.75
C ILE A 213 -21.97 -32.57 -5.54
N ALA A 214 -21.65 -31.30 -5.29
CA ALA A 214 -22.68 -30.27 -5.16
C ALA A 214 -23.58 -30.20 -6.38
N LYS A 215 -23.01 -30.29 -7.59
CA LYS A 215 -23.79 -30.39 -8.85
C LYS A 215 -24.63 -31.67 -8.91
N LEU A 216 -24.04 -32.84 -8.60
CA LEU A 216 -24.75 -34.14 -8.70
C LEU A 216 -26.01 -34.23 -7.82
N VAL A 217 -25.96 -33.65 -6.62
CA VAL A 217 -27.11 -33.63 -5.69
C VAL A 217 -27.96 -32.37 -5.80
N GLN A 218 -27.55 -31.40 -6.62
CA GLN A 218 -28.16 -30.05 -6.67
C GLN A 218 -28.23 -29.45 -5.26
N ALA A 219 -27.07 -29.32 -4.61
CA ALA A 219 -26.94 -28.94 -3.21
C ALA A 219 -27.54 -27.57 -2.93
N ASN A 220 -28.05 -27.36 -1.72
CA ASN A 220 -28.50 -26.05 -1.25
C ASN A 220 -27.32 -25.10 -0.99
N SER A 221 -26.15 -25.67 -0.65
CA SER A 221 -24.92 -24.91 -0.39
C SER A 221 -23.68 -25.80 -0.49
N LEU A 222 -22.56 -25.15 -0.81
CA LEU A 222 -21.23 -25.75 -0.80
C LEU A 222 -20.34 -24.89 0.11
N THR A 223 -19.88 -25.45 1.23
CA THR A 223 -19.02 -24.76 2.19
C THR A 223 -17.60 -25.28 2.13
N PHE A 224 -16.65 -24.42 1.80
CA PHE A 224 -15.21 -24.68 1.94
C PHE A 224 -14.74 -24.20 3.31
N TRP A 225 -14.40 -25.15 4.18
CA TRP A 225 -13.82 -24.87 5.47
C TRP A 225 -12.32 -24.66 5.33
N LYS A 226 -11.83 -23.51 5.76
CA LYS A 226 -10.42 -23.10 5.70
C LYS A 226 -9.94 -22.62 7.08
N ASP A 227 -8.68 -22.26 7.17
CA ASP A 227 -8.00 -21.66 8.32
C ASP A 227 -8.10 -20.11 8.34
N VAL A 228 -8.80 -19.52 7.38
CA VAL A 228 -9.03 -18.08 7.25
C VAL A 228 -10.52 -17.74 7.28
N SER A 229 -10.87 -16.56 7.78
CA SER A 229 -12.28 -16.16 8.00
C SER A 229 -13.06 -15.80 6.72
N GLY A 230 -12.46 -15.96 5.54
CA GLY A 230 -13.10 -15.67 4.26
C GLY A 230 -12.10 -15.17 3.22
N VAL A 231 -12.64 -14.61 2.14
CA VAL A 231 -11.83 -13.94 1.11
C VAL A 231 -11.46 -12.56 1.61
N MET A 232 -10.17 -12.24 1.58
CA MET A 232 -9.67 -10.95 2.06
C MET A 232 -9.60 -9.93 0.91
N SER A 233 -9.79 -8.65 1.23
CA SER A 233 -9.69 -7.53 0.28
C SER A 233 -8.27 -7.34 -0.29
N ALA A 234 -7.25 -7.84 0.40
CA ALA A 234 -5.87 -8.02 -0.06
C ALA A 234 -5.20 -9.10 0.78
N ASP A 235 -3.99 -9.53 0.42
CA ASP A 235 -3.22 -10.48 1.23
C ASP A 235 -2.90 -9.88 2.61
N PRO A 236 -3.37 -10.47 3.72
CA PRO A 236 -3.17 -9.92 5.08
C PRO A 236 -1.71 -9.88 5.52
N ARG A 237 -0.82 -10.60 4.84
CA ARG A 237 0.63 -10.53 5.08
C ARG A 237 1.24 -9.25 4.50
N ILE A 238 0.59 -8.63 3.52
CA ILE A 238 1.00 -7.38 2.87
C ILE A 238 0.23 -6.19 3.46
N VAL A 239 -1.10 -6.32 3.56
CA VAL A 239 -2.01 -5.28 4.08
C VAL A 239 -2.59 -5.76 5.40
N LYS A 240 -2.06 -5.27 6.51
CA LYS A 240 -2.49 -5.69 7.87
C LYS A 240 -3.97 -5.43 8.14
N ASP A 241 -4.50 -4.34 7.58
CA ASP A 241 -5.90 -3.91 7.76
C ASP A 241 -6.83 -4.44 6.66
N SER A 242 -6.42 -5.51 5.96
CA SER A 242 -7.28 -6.17 4.98
C SER A 242 -8.54 -6.70 5.66
N LYS A 243 -9.69 -6.55 4.98
CA LYS A 243 -11.01 -6.92 5.52
C LYS A 243 -11.55 -8.14 4.81
N VAL A 244 -12.37 -8.92 5.51
CA VAL A 244 -13.11 -10.02 4.89
C VAL A 244 -14.18 -9.43 3.97
N ILE A 245 -14.22 -9.91 2.73
CA ILE A 245 -15.26 -9.57 1.75
C ILE A 245 -16.47 -10.45 2.06
N SER A 246 -17.58 -9.84 2.45
CA SER A 246 -18.79 -10.58 2.85
C SER A 246 -19.45 -11.33 1.68
N SER A 247 -19.42 -10.73 0.48
CA SER A 247 -20.09 -11.29 -0.71
C SER A 247 -19.25 -11.04 -1.96
N LEU A 248 -19.17 -12.05 -2.82
CA LEU A 248 -18.57 -12.03 -4.16
C LEU A 248 -19.51 -12.67 -5.18
N THR A 249 -19.46 -12.21 -6.42
CA THR A 249 -19.99 -13.01 -7.52
C THR A 249 -19.00 -14.10 -7.92
N TYR A 250 -19.50 -15.13 -8.66
CA TYR A 250 -18.60 -16.15 -9.21
C TYR A 250 -17.50 -15.53 -10.09
N ASP A 251 -17.88 -14.56 -10.92
CA ASP A 251 -16.93 -13.87 -11.81
C ASP A 251 -15.85 -13.11 -11.04
N GLU A 252 -16.21 -12.35 -9.99
CA GLU A 252 -15.25 -11.66 -9.14
C GLU A 252 -14.29 -12.63 -8.43
N CYS A 253 -14.84 -13.75 -7.94
CA CYS A 253 -14.01 -14.77 -7.31
C CYS A 253 -13.05 -15.44 -8.30
N MET A 254 -13.48 -15.68 -9.54
CA MET A 254 -12.61 -16.21 -10.60
C MET A 254 -11.47 -15.24 -10.94
N GLU A 255 -11.78 -13.96 -11.09
CA GLU A 255 -10.78 -12.92 -11.38
C GLU A 255 -9.76 -12.78 -10.23
N LEU A 256 -10.23 -12.69 -8.97
CA LEU A 256 -9.34 -12.63 -7.81
C LEU A 256 -8.43 -13.85 -7.72
N SER A 257 -8.97 -15.03 -7.97
CA SER A 257 -8.24 -16.29 -7.92
C SER A 257 -7.21 -16.41 -9.05
N TYR A 258 -7.54 -15.91 -10.22
CA TYR A 258 -6.65 -15.88 -11.39
C TYR A 258 -5.45 -14.98 -11.13
N TYR A 259 -5.66 -13.80 -10.53
CA TYR A 259 -4.61 -12.85 -10.20
C TYR A 259 -3.89 -13.12 -8.88
N GLY A 260 -4.00 -14.32 -8.30
CA GLY A 260 -3.13 -14.80 -7.24
C GLY A 260 -3.75 -14.86 -5.85
N ALA A 261 -4.99 -14.44 -5.67
CA ALA A 261 -5.68 -14.64 -4.40
C ALA A 261 -5.92 -16.14 -4.16
N LYS A 262 -5.40 -16.68 -3.05
CA LYS A 262 -5.47 -18.11 -2.71
C LYS A 262 -6.85 -18.50 -2.19
N ILE A 263 -7.89 -18.36 -3.02
CA ILE A 263 -9.28 -18.62 -2.64
C ILE A 263 -9.69 -20.02 -3.11
N LEU A 264 -10.14 -20.10 -4.35
CA LEU A 264 -10.55 -21.32 -5.05
C LEU A 264 -10.05 -21.25 -6.48
N HIS A 265 -9.68 -22.39 -7.04
CA HIS A 265 -9.31 -22.40 -8.45
C HIS A 265 -10.57 -22.22 -9.33
N PRO A 266 -10.54 -21.41 -10.42
CA PRO A 266 -11.72 -21.17 -11.28
C PRO A 266 -12.42 -22.46 -11.77
N LYS A 267 -11.64 -23.47 -12.17
CA LYS A 267 -12.16 -24.79 -12.56
C LYS A 267 -13.00 -25.45 -11.46
N THR A 268 -12.64 -25.23 -10.20
CA THR A 268 -13.33 -25.80 -9.03
C THR A 268 -14.74 -25.24 -8.87
N MET A 269 -14.98 -23.99 -9.24
CA MET A 269 -16.29 -23.34 -9.07
C MET A 269 -17.27 -23.66 -10.20
N ALA A 270 -16.76 -24.04 -11.38
CA ALA A 270 -17.59 -24.21 -12.57
C ALA A 270 -18.83 -25.14 -12.40
N PRO A 271 -18.72 -26.31 -11.73
CA PRO A 271 -19.91 -27.16 -11.54
C PRO A 271 -20.98 -26.55 -10.63
N ALA A 272 -20.58 -25.82 -9.57
CA ALA A 272 -21.50 -25.15 -8.65
C ALA A 272 -22.15 -23.93 -9.32
N MET A 273 -21.38 -23.17 -10.10
CA MET A 273 -21.85 -22.00 -10.86
C MET A 273 -22.92 -22.35 -11.87
N GLU A 274 -22.83 -23.51 -12.54
CA GLU A 274 -23.80 -23.99 -13.54
C GLU A 274 -25.22 -24.16 -12.96
N PHE A 275 -25.33 -24.52 -11.69
CA PHE A 275 -26.56 -24.74 -10.96
C PHE A 275 -26.90 -23.68 -9.91
N ASP A 276 -26.21 -22.55 -9.94
CA ASP A 276 -26.39 -21.44 -8.98
C ASP A 276 -26.27 -21.84 -7.51
N ILE A 277 -25.43 -22.83 -7.19
CA ILE A 277 -25.23 -23.32 -5.83
C ILE A 277 -24.36 -22.33 -5.06
N PRO A 278 -24.85 -21.66 -4.00
CA PRO A 278 -24.06 -20.70 -3.25
C PRO A 278 -22.85 -21.40 -2.58
N ILE A 279 -21.69 -20.78 -2.74
CA ILE A 279 -20.42 -21.25 -2.16
C ILE A 279 -20.09 -20.37 -0.95
N TYR A 280 -19.75 -20.99 0.17
CA TYR A 280 -19.30 -20.32 1.38
C TYR A 280 -17.82 -20.63 1.63
N ILE A 281 -17.06 -19.60 2.00
CA ILE A 281 -15.71 -19.73 2.54
C ILE A 281 -15.76 -19.39 4.02
N LYS A 282 -15.52 -20.36 4.89
CA LYS A 282 -15.65 -20.19 6.35
C LYS A 282 -14.42 -20.69 7.09
N ASN A 283 -14.19 -20.14 8.29
CA ASN A 283 -13.12 -20.53 9.17
C ASN A 283 -13.56 -21.71 10.08
N VAL A 284 -12.84 -22.83 10.02
CA VAL A 284 -13.13 -23.98 10.86
C VAL A 284 -12.87 -23.70 12.34
N PHE A 285 -11.93 -22.80 12.65
CA PHE A 285 -11.56 -22.44 14.02
C PHE A 285 -12.49 -21.38 14.62
N ASN A 286 -13.23 -20.65 13.79
CA ASN A 286 -14.25 -19.68 14.18
C ASN A 286 -15.52 -19.82 13.32
N PRO A 287 -16.33 -20.88 13.51
CA PRO A 287 -17.50 -21.16 12.67
C PRO A 287 -18.61 -20.12 12.76
N SER A 288 -18.63 -19.30 13.82
CA SER A 288 -19.61 -18.23 14.03
C SER A 288 -19.40 -17.05 13.08
N ASP A 289 -18.19 -16.88 12.52
CA ASP A 289 -17.94 -15.86 11.52
C ASP A 289 -18.78 -16.14 10.28
N PRO A 290 -19.43 -15.11 9.69
CA PRO A 290 -20.27 -15.31 8.50
C PRO A 290 -19.45 -15.78 7.30
N GLY A 291 -18.17 -15.42 7.23
CA GLY A 291 -17.28 -15.74 6.12
C GLY A 291 -17.60 -14.96 4.85
N THR A 292 -17.28 -15.55 3.71
CA THR A 292 -17.60 -15.00 2.39
C THR A 292 -18.60 -15.89 1.69
N ILE A 293 -19.68 -15.30 1.17
CA ILE A 293 -20.60 -15.97 0.25
C ILE A 293 -20.22 -15.66 -1.21
N ILE A 294 -20.20 -16.68 -2.07
CA ILE A 294 -19.98 -16.56 -3.51
C ILE A 294 -21.24 -17.05 -4.21
N GLN A 295 -21.91 -16.19 -4.97
CA GLN A 295 -23.20 -16.47 -5.61
C GLN A 295 -23.36 -15.66 -6.90
N ARG A 296 -24.41 -15.91 -7.70
CA ARG A 296 -24.63 -15.22 -8.98
C ARG A 296 -25.03 -13.74 -8.80
N SER A 297 -25.86 -13.42 -7.82
CA SER A 297 -26.38 -12.07 -7.59
C SER A 297 -25.59 -11.33 -6.52
N GLU A 298 -25.39 -10.03 -6.71
CA GLU A 298 -24.78 -9.16 -5.72
C GLU A 298 -25.76 -8.75 -4.62
N ASP A 299 -25.23 -8.57 -3.39
CA ASP A 299 -25.92 -7.84 -2.33
C ASP A 299 -25.97 -6.33 -2.67
N LYS A 300 -26.93 -5.62 -2.05
CA LYS A 300 -27.21 -4.20 -2.32
C LYS A 300 -26.07 -3.22 -2.05
N VAL A 301 -25.01 -3.61 -1.35
CA VAL A 301 -23.85 -2.76 -1.05
C VAL A 301 -22.80 -2.93 -2.15
N LYS A 302 -22.79 -2.02 -3.10
CA LYS A 302 -21.80 -2.00 -4.20
C LYS A 302 -20.50 -1.37 -3.76
N LEU A 303 -19.53 -2.17 -3.32
CA LEU A 303 -18.13 -1.73 -3.31
C LEU A 303 -17.64 -1.67 -4.76
N ILE A 304 -17.05 -0.54 -5.15
CA ILE A 304 -16.51 -0.35 -6.51
C ILE A 304 -15.41 -1.37 -6.80
N VAL A 305 -14.42 -1.47 -5.89
CA VAL A 305 -13.35 -2.48 -5.91
C VAL A 305 -13.53 -3.35 -4.68
N LYS A 306 -13.60 -4.66 -4.87
CA LYS A 306 -13.72 -5.64 -3.77
C LYS A 306 -12.38 -6.17 -3.31
N GLY A 307 -11.42 -6.32 -4.23
CA GLY A 307 -10.11 -6.83 -3.85
C GLY A 307 -8.97 -6.31 -4.72
N VAL A 308 -7.79 -6.29 -4.09
CA VAL A 308 -6.50 -5.95 -4.72
C VAL A 308 -5.58 -7.16 -4.56
N THR A 309 -5.04 -7.64 -5.66
CA THR A 309 -4.21 -8.85 -5.66
C THR A 309 -3.05 -8.73 -6.64
N GLY A 310 -2.07 -9.61 -6.53
CA GLY A 310 -0.93 -9.61 -7.45
C GLY A 310 -0.27 -10.97 -7.62
N ILE A 311 0.42 -11.10 -8.73
CA ILE A 311 1.21 -12.28 -9.09
C ILE A 311 2.68 -11.88 -9.17
N GLU A 312 3.50 -12.53 -8.36
CA GLU A 312 4.96 -12.38 -8.40
C GLU A 312 5.59 -13.32 -9.44
N LYS A 313 6.89 -13.13 -9.69
CA LYS A 313 7.71 -13.98 -10.56
C LYS A 313 7.17 -14.06 -11.98
N ILE A 314 7.05 -12.88 -12.58
CA ILE A 314 6.57 -12.69 -13.95
C ILE A 314 7.72 -12.23 -14.85
N ALA A 315 7.76 -12.74 -16.08
CA ALA A 315 8.54 -12.19 -17.16
C ALA A 315 7.61 -11.54 -18.20
N LEU A 316 7.94 -10.31 -18.61
CA LEU A 316 7.24 -9.60 -19.68
C LEU A 316 7.98 -9.83 -20.99
N VAL A 317 7.36 -10.54 -21.92
CA VAL A 317 7.91 -10.82 -23.24
C VAL A 317 7.24 -9.91 -24.26
N THR A 318 8.06 -9.15 -24.99
CA THR A 318 7.58 -8.16 -25.97
C THR A 318 8.11 -8.50 -27.35
N LEU A 319 7.20 -8.63 -28.32
CA LEU A 319 7.46 -8.69 -29.75
C LEU A 319 7.13 -7.32 -30.34
N ALA A 320 8.11 -6.67 -31.01
CA ALA A 320 7.93 -5.34 -31.58
C ALA A 320 8.59 -5.20 -32.93
N GLY A 321 7.93 -4.54 -33.88
CA GLY A 321 8.47 -4.24 -35.18
C GLY A 321 7.47 -3.56 -36.11
N ALA A 322 7.95 -2.64 -36.96
CA ALA A 322 7.12 -1.92 -37.92
C ALA A 322 6.48 -2.84 -38.98
N GLY A 323 7.11 -3.98 -39.28
CA GLY A 323 6.59 -4.98 -40.22
C GLY A 323 5.38 -5.78 -39.73
N MET A 324 4.93 -5.54 -38.47
CA MET A 324 3.74 -6.20 -37.94
C MET A 324 2.45 -5.43 -38.27
N ILE A 325 2.55 -4.14 -38.57
CA ILE A 325 1.42 -3.24 -38.78
C ILE A 325 0.58 -3.70 -39.96
N GLY A 326 -0.70 -3.96 -39.73
CA GLY A 326 -1.65 -4.37 -40.77
C GLY A 326 -1.41 -5.79 -41.33
N VAL A 327 -0.58 -6.62 -40.68
CA VAL A 327 -0.32 -8.01 -41.13
C VAL A 327 -1.19 -8.96 -40.32
N PRO A 328 -2.26 -9.53 -40.95
CA PRO A 328 -3.14 -10.47 -40.27
C PRO A 328 -2.40 -11.74 -39.82
N GLY A 329 -2.71 -12.22 -38.64
CA GLY A 329 -2.21 -13.50 -38.11
C GLY A 329 -0.95 -13.42 -37.28
N THR A 330 -0.30 -12.26 -37.12
CA THR A 330 0.92 -12.09 -36.29
C THR A 330 0.69 -12.56 -34.86
N ALA A 331 -0.43 -12.15 -34.23
CA ALA A 331 -0.79 -12.58 -32.89
C ALA A 331 -1.05 -14.10 -32.81
N SER A 332 -1.70 -14.68 -33.84
CA SER A 332 -1.95 -16.13 -33.91
C SER A 332 -0.63 -16.92 -33.90
N ARG A 333 0.35 -16.51 -34.72
CA ARG A 333 1.68 -17.13 -34.78
C ARG A 333 2.40 -17.04 -33.44
N LEU A 334 2.36 -15.86 -32.80
CA LEU A 334 2.97 -15.64 -31.49
C LEU A 334 2.40 -16.62 -30.45
N PHE A 335 1.06 -16.67 -30.31
CA PHE A 335 0.44 -17.51 -29.30
C PHE A 335 0.53 -19.02 -29.65
N ASP A 336 0.56 -19.39 -30.93
CA ASP A 336 0.80 -20.77 -31.33
C ASP A 336 2.22 -21.24 -31.00
N ALA A 337 3.22 -20.37 -31.18
CA ALA A 337 4.59 -20.68 -30.76
C ALA A 337 4.67 -20.93 -29.25
N LEU A 338 4.04 -20.09 -28.42
CA LEU A 338 3.97 -20.29 -26.97
C LEU A 338 3.19 -21.56 -26.59
N ARG A 339 2.06 -21.82 -27.22
CA ARG A 339 1.26 -23.05 -27.04
C ARG A 339 2.08 -24.31 -27.32
N ARG A 340 2.81 -24.35 -28.44
CA ARG A 340 3.69 -25.49 -28.80
C ARG A 340 4.79 -25.70 -27.76
N GLY A 341 5.24 -24.63 -27.08
CA GLY A 341 6.19 -24.71 -25.98
C GLY A 341 5.57 -25.03 -24.62
N GLY A 342 4.27 -25.25 -24.52
CA GLY A 342 3.58 -25.49 -23.27
C GLY A 342 3.53 -24.28 -22.32
N ILE A 343 3.73 -23.06 -22.84
CA ILE A 343 3.79 -21.83 -22.05
C ILE A 343 2.41 -21.20 -21.92
N SER A 344 1.99 -21.01 -20.67
CA SER A 344 0.73 -20.31 -20.34
C SER A 344 0.96 -18.79 -20.30
N VAL A 345 0.12 -18.05 -21.02
CA VAL A 345 0.12 -16.58 -21.01
C VAL A 345 -0.82 -16.07 -19.92
N LEU A 346 -0.30 -15.21 -19.04
CA LEU A 346 -1.02 -14.67 -17.87
C LEU A 346 -1.70 -13.34 -18.17
N MET A 347 -1.12 -12.51 -19.03
CA MET A 347 -1.66 -11.21 -19.42
C MET A 347 -1.22 -10.88 -20.84
N ILE A 348 -2.08 -10.24 -21.61
CA ILE A 348 -1.80 -9.77 -22.97
C ILE A 348 -2.05 -8.28 -23.03
N SER A 349 -1.11 -7.53 -23.58
CA SER A 349 -1.28 -6.12 -23.92
C SER A 349 -0.76 -5.86 -25.33
N GLN A 350 -1.61 -5.32 -26.18
CA GLN A 350 -1.25 -5.01 -27.57
C GLN A 350 -1.41 -3.51 -27.81
N GLY A 351 -0.39 -2.90 -28.40
CA GLY A 351 -0.47 -1.50 -28.82
C GLY A 351 -1.51 -1.31 -29.95
N SER A 352 -2.29 -0.23 -29.87
CA SER A 352 -3.34 0.07 -30.86
C SER A 352 -2.83 0.19 -32.30
N SER A 353 -1.55 0.48 -32.48
CA SER A 353 -0.90 0.58 -33.78
C SER A 353 -0.40 -0.77 -34.31
N GLU A 354 -0.72 -1.89 -33.65
CA GLU A 354 -0.21 -3.23 -33.97
C GLU A 354 1.33 -3.35 -34.05
N HIS A 355 2.03 -2.31 -33.58
CA HIS A 355 3.49 -2.23 -33.61
C HIS A 355 4.16 -3.14 -32.57
N SER A 356 3.45 -3.49 -31.52
CA SER A 356 3.97 -4.35 -30.45
C SER A 356 2.88 -5.19 -29.79
N ILE A 357 3.26 -6.43 -29.42
CA ILE A 357 2.46 -7.33 -28.59
C ILE A 357 3.31 -7.70 -27.37
N CYS A 358 2.78 -7.44 -26.20
CA CYS A 358 3.40 -7.83 -24.93
C CYS A 358 2.59 -8.94 -24.29
N CYS A 359 3.25 -9.97 -23.82
CA CYS A 359 2.61 -11.03 -23.02
C CYS A 359 3.42 -11.28 -21.73
N ALA A 360 2.70 -11.40 -20.64
CA ALA A 360 3.26 -11.81 -19.36
C ALA A 360 3.18 -13.33 -19.23
N VAL A 361 4.30 -13.95 -18.88
CA VAL A 361 4.45 -15.38 -18.62
C VAL A 361 5.09 -15.59 -17.25
N ARG A 362 5.13 -16.81 -16.73
CA ARG A 362 5.91 -17.09 -15.53
C ARG A 362 7.38 -16.79 -15.76
N GLU A 363 8.07 -16.30 -14.79
CA GLU A 363 9.46 -15.87 -14.88
C GLU A 363 10.39 -17.00 -15.38
N GLN A 364 10.19 -18.22 -14.87
CA GLN A 364 10.94 -19.41 -15.29
C GLN A 364 10.78 -19.73 -16.80
N ASP A 365 9.67 -19.33 -17.40
CA ASP A 365 9.33 -19.59 -18.80
C ASP A 365 9.79 -18.46 -19.73
N GLY A 366 10.23 -17.31 -19.20
CA GLY A 366 10.51 -16.08 -19.94
C GLY A 366 11.59 -16.25 -21.01
N SER A 367 12.71 -16.88 -20.69
CA SER A 367 13.80 -17.13 -21.62
C SER A 367 13.41 -18.15 -22.69
N HIS A 368 12.66 -19.19 -22.30
CA HIS A 368 12.16 -20.19 -23.24
C HIS A 368 11.12 -19.60 -24.20
N ALA A 369 10.20 -18.79 -23.69
CA ALA A 369 9.23 -18.04 -24.50
C ALA A 369 9.92 -17.17 -25.54
N LYS A 370 10.92 -16.39 -25.15
CA LYS A 370 11.73 -15.58 -26.06
C LYS A 370 12.34 -16.42 -27.17
N SER A 371 12.98 -17.53 -26.84
CA SER A 371 13.63 -18.41 -27.83
C SER A 371 12.62 -19.01 -28.83
N LEU A 372 11.42 -19.41 -28.37
CA LEU A 372 10.36 -19.93 -29.25
C LEU A 372 9.87 -18.86 -30.23
N ILE A 373 9.68 -17.62 -29.73
CA ILE A 373 9.24 -16.49 -30.55
C ILE A 373 10.34 -16.11 -31.57
N GLU A 374 11.60 -16.06 -31.17
CA GLU A 374 12.73 -15.80 -32.08
C GLU A 374 12.81 -16.85 -33.17
N LYS A 375 12.57 -18.11 -32.88
CA LYS A 375 12.52 -19.18 -33.86
C LYS A 375 11.33 -19.04 -34.81
N GLU A 376 10.16 -18.70 -34.31
CA GLU A 376 8.96 -18.53 -35.16
C GLU A 376 9.07 -17.33 -36.08
N PHE A 377 9.66 -16.22 -35.63
CA PHE A 377 9.79 -14.99 -36.39
C PHE A 377 11.20 -14.77 -36.94
N HIS A 378 11.97 -15.85 -37.10
CA HIS A 378 13.37 -15.77 -37.57
C HIS A 378 13.50 -15.06 -38.93
N HIS A 379 12.57 -15.27 -39.85
CA HIS A 379 12.59 -14.64 -41.19
C HIS A 379 12.39 -13.13 -41.09
N GLU A 380 11.41 -12.69 -40.33
CA GLU A 380 11.09 -11.29 -40.14
C GLU A 380 12.17 -10.53 -39.34
N LEU A 381 12.84 -11.21 -38.41
CA LEU A 381 14.03 -10.67 -37.74
C LEU A 381 15.19 -10.42 -38.71
N ASN A 382 15.49 -11.37 -39.60
CA ASN A 382 16.55 -11.22 -40.60
C ASN A 382 16.27 -10.11 -41.62
N LEU A 383 14.98 -9.84 -41.89
CA LEU A 383 14.57 -8.75 -42.78
C LEU A 383 14.40 -7.40 -42.05
N ASN A 384 14.69 -7.34 -40.73
CA ASN A 384 14.47 -6.17 -39.89
C ASN A 384 13.01 -5.68 -39.87
N LEU A 385 12.03 -6.54 -40.18
CA LEU A 385 10.60 -6.26 -40.09
C LEU A 385 10.14 -6.32 -38.63
N ILE A 386 10.78 -7.20 -37.84
CA ILE A 386 10.70 -7.24 -36.39
C ILE A 386 12.03 -6.71 -35.85
N SER A 387 11.94 -5.67 -35.05
CA SER A 387 13.11 -4.95 -34.55
C SER A 387 13.67 -5.55 -33.26
N ASN A 388 12.79 -6.16 -32.41
CA ASN A 388 13.22 -6.64 -31.10
C ASN A 388 12.25 -7.65 -30.49
N ILE A 389 12.83 -8.70 -29.88
CA ILE A 389 12.13 -9.60 -28.97
C ILE A 389 12.82 -9.52 -27.62
N LYS A 390 12.15 -8.88 -26.65
CA LYS A 390 12.69 -8.68 -25.30
C LYS A 390 11.96 -9.58 -24.31
N SER A 391 12.74 -10.13 -23.36
CA SER A 391 12.18 -10.74 -22.16
C SER A 391 12.72 -9.98 -20.95
N GLU A 392 11.83 -9.42 -20.15
CA GLU A 392 12.18 -8.68 -18.94
C GLU A 392 11.64 -9.45 -17.71
N SER A 393 12.56 -9.97 -16.91
CA SER A 393 12.29 -10.67 -15.64
C SER A 393 12.07 -9.69 -14.50
N GLU A 394 11.90 -10.21 -13.29
CA GLU A 394 11.66 -9.43 -12.07
C GLU A 394 10.45 -8.49 -12.19
N CYS A 395 9.41 -8.97 -12.84
CA CYS A 395 8.14 -8.27 -12.95
C CYS A 395 7.07 -8.92 -12.06
N ALA A 396 6.03 -8.16 -11.77
CA ALA A 396 4.82 -8.61 -11.10
C ALA A 396 3.58 -8.04 -11.80
N ILE A 397 2.46 -8.76 -11.72
CA ILE A 397 1.15 -8.26 -12.13
C ILE A 397 0.44 -7.80 -10.87
N LEU A 398 -0.12 -6.59 -10.89
CA LEU A 398 -1.05 -6.08 -9.89
C LEU A 398 -2.43 -5.96 -10.55
N ALA A 399 -3.48 -6.39 -9.85
CA ALA A 399 -4.84 -6.29 -10.35
C ALA A 399 -5.82 -5.78 -9.28
N ILE A 400 -6.80 -4.98 -9.70
CA ILE A 400 -7.99 -4.65 -8.93
C ILE A 400 -9.19 -5.36 -9.55
N VAL A 401 -10.08 -5.85 -8.68
CA VAL A 401 -11.25 -6.62 -9.08
C VAL A 401 -12.51 -6.12 -8.37
N GLY A 402 -13.60 -5.98 -9.12
CA GLY A 402 -14.91 -5.65 -8.57
C GLY A 402 -15.93 -5.36 -9.68
N ASN A 403 -17.13 -5.92 -9.59
CA ASN A 403 -18.21 -5.66 -10.53
C ASN A 403 -18.70 -4.21 -10.47
N GLY A 404 -18.55 -3.54 -9.32
CA GLY A 404 -18.88 -2.12 -9.15
C GLY A 404 -18.04 -1.18 -10.01
N MET A 405 -16.95 -1.66 -10.63
CA MET A 405 -16.12 -0.87 -11.54
C MET A 405 -16.80 -0.65 -12.90
N ALA A 406 -17.62 -1.63 -13.35
CA ALA A 406 -18.27 -1.56 -14.66
C ALA A 406 -19.21 -0.35 -14.74
N GLY A 407 -19.01 0.50 -15.74
CA GLY A 407 -19.75 1.74 -15.93
C GLY A 407 -19.50 2.85 -14.89
N THR A 408 -18.59 2.64 -13.94
CA THR A 408 -18.24 3.65 -12.93
C THR A 408 -17.10 4.53 -13.40
N HIS A 409 -17.37 5.84 -13.50
CA HIS A 409 -16.39 6.80 -13.96
C HIS A 409 -15.25 7.01 -12.96
N GLY A 410 -14.03 7.22 -13.47
CA GLY A 410 -12.88 7.61 -12.67
C GLY A 410 -12.13 6.45 -11.98
N VAL A 411 -12.58 5.20 -12.09
CA VAL A 411 -11.92 4.05 -11.44
C VAL A 411 -10.49 3.87 -11.95
N SER A 412 -10.30 3.84 -13.28
CA SER A 412 -8.97 3.74 -13.89
C SER A 412 -8.07 4.92 -13.50
N ALA A 413 -8.63 6.15 -13.52
CA ALA A 413 -7.89 7.34 -13.10
C ALA A 413 -7.39 7.22 -11.65
N LYS A 414 -8.25 6.75 -10.75
CA LYS A 414 -7.90 6.53 -9.34
C LYS A 414 -6.84 5.44 -9.17
N PHE A 415 -6.96 4.33 -9.90
CA PHE A 415 -6.00 3.24 -9.87
C PHE A 415 -4.62 3.70 -10.34
N PHE A 416 -4.53 4.36 -11.49
CA PHE A 416 -3.25 4.83 -12.01
C PHE A 416 -2.67 5.99 -11.19
N ALA A 417 -3.50 6.90 -10.69
CA ALA A 417 -3.06 7.96 -9.79
C ALA A 417 -2.46 7.42 -8.49
N SER A 418 -3.05 6.37 -7.90
CA SER A 418 -2.49 5.77 -6.69
C SER A 418 -1.10 5.18 -6.90
N LEU A 419 -0.85 4.59 -8.08
CA LEU A 419 0.47 4.08 -8.46
C LEU A 419 1.46 5.21 -8.73
N GLY A 420 1.04 6.24 -9.47
CA GLY A 420 1.87 7.42 -9.76
C GLY A 420 2.28 8.17 -8.48
N ASN A 421 1.32 8.41 -7.57
CA ASN A 421 1.59 9.06 -6.28
C ASN A 421 2.53 8.23 -5.38
N ALA A 422 2.56 6.91 -5.56
CA ALA A 422 3.49 6.02 -4.89
C ALA A 422 4.84 5.88 -5.63
N ALA A 423 5.08 6.65 -6.69
CA ALA A 423 6.27 6.58 -7.55
C ALA A 423 6.50 5.20 -8.18
N ILE A 424 5.43 4.55 -8.63
CA ILE A 424 5.46 3.23 -9.26
C ILE A 424 5.27 3.38 -10.76
N ASN A 425 6.25 2.90 -11.52
CA ASN A 425 6.19 2.91 -12.98
C ASN A 425 5.42 1.69 -13.52
N ILE A 426 4.50 1.93 -14.44
CA ILE A 426 3.70 0.90 -15.12
C ILE A 426 4.37 0.52 -16.44
N LYS A 427 4.58 -0.78 -16.67
CA LYS A 427 5.22 -1.33 -17.89
C LYS A 427 4.19 -1.76 -18.95
N ALA A 428 3.08 -2.34 -18.53
CA ALA A 428 1.99 -2.76 -19.40
C ALA A 428 0.66 -2.68 -18.65
N ILE A 429 -0.43 -2.51 -19.40
CA ILE A 429 -1.80 -2.38 -18.86
C ILE A 429 -2.69 -3.34 -19.63
N ALA A 430 -3.61 -3.99 -18.93
CA ALA A 430 -4.72 -4.73 -19.53
C ALA A 430 -6.01 -4.46 -18.76
N GLN A 431 -7.09 -4.24 -19.51
CA GLN A 431 -8.45 -4.13 -18.99
C GLN A 431 -9.38 -4.90 -19.93
N GLY A 432 -10.18 -5.82 -19.39
CA GLY A 432 -11.17 -6.55 -20.15
C GLY A 432 -12.40 -5.69 -20.48
N SER A 433 -13.13 -6.06 -21.54
CA SER A 433 -14.37 -5.38 -21.94
C SER A 433 -15.50 -5.54 -20.91
N SER A 434 -15.37 -6.46 -19.97
CA SER A 434 -16.29 -6.61 -18.83
C SER A 434 -16.11 -5.53 -17.77
N GLU A 435 -15.01 -4.75 -17.83
CA GLU A 435 -14.63 -3.71 -16.85
C GLU A 435 -14.54 -4.21 -15.40
N ARG A 436 -14.50 -5.54 -15.18
CA ARG A 436 -14.49 -6.16 -13.84
C ARG A 436 -13.10 -6.20 -13.20
N ASN A 437 -12.07 -6.05 -14.03
CA ASN A 437 -10.67 -5.97 -13.58
C ASN A 437 -9.89 -4.92 -14.36
N ILE A 438 -8.86 -4.38 -13.72
CA ILE A 438 -7.79 -3.63 -14.35
C ILE A 438 -6.49 -4.22 -13.80
N SER A 439 -5.59 -4.61 -14.69
CA SER A 439 -4.31 -5.20 -14.32
C SER A 439 -3.15 -4.44 -14.96
N VAL A 440 -2.04 -4.37 -14.23
CA VAL A 440 -0.81 -3.71 -14.68
C VAL A 440 0.40 -4.57 -14.39
N VAL A 441 1.42 -4.47 -15.24
CA VAL A 441 2.75 -5.03 -14.98
C VAL A 441 3.64 -3.93 -14.41
N ILE A 442 4.28 -4.24 -13.29
CA ILE A 442 5.22 -3.37 -12.56
C ILE A 442 6.50 -4.15 -12.23
N LYS A 443 7.51 -3.50 -11.64
CA LYS A 443 8.66 -4.21 -11.06
C LYS A 443 8.25 -5.03 -9.85
N ALA A 444 8.80 -6.24 -9.71
CA ALA A 444 8.46 -7.16 -8.61
C ALA A 444 8.73 -6.55 -7.22
N GLU A 445 9.86 -5.86 -7.06
CA GLU A 445 10.24 -5.17 -5.82
C GLU A 445 9.21 -4.13 -5.32
N GLN A 446 8.37 -3.61 -6.22
CA GLN A 446 7.37 -2.57 -5.92
C GLN A 446 5.99 -3.15 -5.61
N LEU A 447 5.77 -4.46 -5.71
CA LEU A 447 4.43 -5.05 -5.62
C LEU A 447 3.76 -4.77 -4.27
N ASN A 448 4.45 -4.98 -3.16
CA ASN A 448 3.89 -4.76 -1.83
C ASN A 448 3.48 -3.29 -1.62
N LYS A 449 4.33 -2.37 -2.04
CA LYS A 449 4.05 -0.93 -2.02
C LYS A 449 2.83 -0.59 -2.88
N ALA A 450 2.73 -1.18 -4.06
CA ALA A 450 1.62 -0.98 -4.99
C ALA A 450 0.29 -1.49 -4.43
N ILE A 451 0.28 -2.70 -3.84
CA ILE A 451 -0.92 -3.27 -3.21
C ILE A 451 -1.40 -2.35 -2.08
N ASN A 452 -0.52 -1.88 -1.20
CA ASN A 452 -0.88 -0.96 -0.11
C ASN A 452 -1.42 0.38 -0.63
N ALA A 453 -0.76 1.00 -1.61
CA ALA A 453 -1.19 2.27 -2.20
C ALA A 453 -2.59 2.17 -2.85
N VAL A 454 -2.82 1.12 -3.62
CA VAL A 454 -4.09 0.89 -4.31
C VAL A 454 -5.18 0.52 -3.32
N HIS A 455 -4.91 -0.38 -2.37
CA HIS A 455 -5.88 -0.81 -1.37
C HIS A 455 -6.37 0.37 -0.52
N SER A 456 -5.46 1.20 -0.03
CA SER A 456 -5.83 2.38 0.76
C SER A 456 -6.59 3.43 -0.07
N SER A 457 -6.21 3.63 -1.33
CA SER A 457 -6.85 4.64 -2.17
C SER A 457 -8.32 4.32 -2.48
N PHE A 458 -8.71 3.03 -2.50
CA PHE A 458 -10.10 2.62 -2.65
C PHE A 458 -10.87 2.51 -1.30
N TYR A 459 -10.33 3.07 -0.22
CA TYR A 459 -10.91 3.06 1.14
C TYR A 459 -11.09 1.65 1.74
N LEU A 460 -10.31 0.71 1.26
CA LEU A 460 -10.30 -0.65 1.82
C LEU A 460 -9.43 -0.75 3.09
N SER A 461 -8.47 0.18 3.24
CA SER A 461 -7.61 0.33 4.43
C SER A 461 -7.26 1.80 4.67
N GLU A 462 -6.55 2.08 5.78
CA GLU A 462 -6.06 3.42 6.09
C GLU A 462 -4.97 3.89 5.13
N LYS A 463 -4.91 5.22 4.93
CA LYS A 463 -3.79 5.85 4.22
C LYS A 463 -2.60 5.95 5.15
N SER A 464 -1.70 5.00 5.07
CA SER A 464 -0.48 5.02 5.88
C SER A 464 0.61 5.87 5.23
N ILE A 465 1.12 6.85 5.98
CA ILE A 465 2.14 7.80 5.54
C ILE A 465 3.33 7.74 6.49
N SER A 466 4.51 7.47 5.93
CA SER A 466 5.77 7.48 6.65
C SER A 466 6.30 8.90 6.80
N LEU A 467 6.58 9.33 8.03
CA LEU A 467 7.15 10.64 8.33
C LEU A 467 8.58 10.52 8.82
N GLY A 468 9.47 11.34 8.25
CA GLY A 468 10.80 11.59 8.79
C GLY A 468 10.94 13.05 9.19
N ILE A 469 11.34 13.33 10.43
CA ILE A 469 11.47 14.70 10.97
C ILE A 469 12.93 15.00 11.26
N ILE A 470 13.48 16.00 10.58
CA ILE A 470 14.85 16.47 10.76
C ILE A 470 14.83 17.80 11.52
N GLY A 471 15.54 17.86 12.64
CA GLY A 471 15.58 19.03 13.51
C GLY A 471 14.60 18.93 14.68
N ILE A 472 14.88 18.08 15.66
CA ILE A 472 14.10 17.93 16.91
C ILE A 472 14.45 18.98 17.97
N GLY A 473 14.57 20.26 17.54
CA GLY A 473 14.58 21.40 18.43
C GLY A 473 13.16 21.72 18.96
N ASN A 474 12.94 22.97 19.41
CA ASN A 474 11.64 23.35 19.95
C ASN A 474 10.47 23.13 18.97
N VAL A 475 10.63 23.50 17.69
CA VAL A 475 9.59 23.32 16.67
C VAL A 475 9.36 21.84 16.34
N GLY A 476 10.42 21.05 16.17
CA GLY A 476 10.27 19.63 15.82
C GLY A 476 9.64 18.81 16.94
N LYS A 477 9.97 19.11 18.21
CA LYS A 477 9.34 18.46 19.38
C LYS A 477 7.84 18.80 19.46
N GLU A 478 7.52 20.07 19.28
CA GLU A 478 6.15 20.55 19.28
C GLU A 478 5.32 19.91 18.16
N LEU A 479 5.87 19.82 16.95
CA LEU A 479 5.24 19.15 15.81
C LEU A 479 4.92 17.68 16.13
N ILE A 480 5.86 16.96 16.73
CA ILE A 480 5.66 15.56 17.12
C ILE A 480 4.52 15.46 18.15
N GLY A 481 4.46 16.39 19.12
CA GLY A 481 3.39 16.49 20.10
C GLY A 481 2.03 16.67 19.42
N GLN A 482 1.90 17.69 18.56
CA GLN A 482 0.66 17.99 17.84
C GLN A 482 0.19 16.85 16.93
N ILE A 483 1.12 16.15 16.25
CA ILE A 483 0.79 14.97 15.46
C ILE A 483 0.20 13.88 16.36
N LYS A 484 0.87 13.54 17.48
CA LYS A 484 0.41 12.50 18.41
C LYS A 484 -0.97 12.78 18.99
N ASP A 485 -1.22 14.02 19.37
CA ASP A 485 -2.51 14.44 19.93
C ASP A 485 -3.67 14.30 18.92
N GLN A 486 -3.36 14.41 17.63
CA GLN A 486 -4.36 14.34 16.57
C GLN A 486 -4.47 12.97 15.88
N LEU A 487 -3.61 11.98 16.20
CA LEU A 487 -3.63 10.66 15.54
C LEU A 487 -5.01 10.00 15.54
N ASN A 488 -5.69 9.99 16.70
CA ASN A 488 -7.04 9.40 16.82
C ASN A 488 -8.09 10.12 15.95
N ASN A 489 -8.01 11.44 15.85
CA ASN A 489 -8.92 12.23 15.03
C ASN A 489 -8.66 11.98 13.53
N LEU A 490 -7.39 11.93 13.12
CA LEU A 490 -7.00 11.64 11.74
C LEU A 490 -7.42 10.25 11.31
N HIS A 491 -7.24 9.26 12.18
CA HIS A 491 -7.71 7.90 11.97
C HIS A 491 -9.23 7.85 11.78
N ASN A 492 -9.99 8.36 12.74
CA ASN A 492 -11.44 8.20 12.79
C ASN A 492 -12.19 9.02 11.74
N PHE A 493 -11.74 10.25 11.45
CA PHE A 493 -12.47 11.17 10.56
C PHE A 493 -11.91 11.27 9.15
N LYS A 494 -10.61 10.97 8.95
CA LYS A 494 -9.94 11.11 7.65
C LYS A 494 -9.40 9.80 7.10
N ASN A 495 -9.40 8.73 7.88
CA ASN A 495 -8.79 7.44 7.53
C ASN A 495 -7.30 7.59 7.16
N ILE A 496 -6.58 8.44 7.92
CA ILE A 496 -5.16 8.73 7.74
C ILE A 496 -4.39 8.20 8.94
N ASN A 497 -3.35 7.41 8.68
CA ASN A 497 -2.41 6.91 9.65
C ASN A 497 -1.03 7.54 9.40
N LEU A 498 -0.65 8.50 10.22
CA LEU A 498 0.68 9.13 10.18
C LEU A 498 1.63 8.38 11.10
N GLN A 499 2.67 7.79 10.54
CA GLN A 499 3.69 7.05 11.28
C GLN A 499 5.01 7.82 11.29
N ILE A 500 5.41 8.34 12.46
CA ILE A 500 6.72 8.96 12.63
C ILE A 500 7.73 7.83 12.76
N ARG A 501 8.54 7.61 11.73
CA ARG A 501 9.47 6.47 11.63
C ARG A 501 10.93 6.86 11.83
N ALA A 502 11.25 8.11 11.59
CA ALA A 502 12.61 8.60 11.72
C ALA A 502 12.64 10.01 12.30
N ILE A 503 13.52 10.24 13.26
CA ILE A 503 13.83 11.57 13.79
C ILE A 503 15.34 11.78 13.81
N ALA A 504 15.78 13.02 13.56
CA ALA A 504 17.20 13.35 13.59
C ALA A 504 17.48 14.75 14.13
N ASN A 505 18.65 14.91 14.73
CA ASN A 505 19.28 16.20 15.01
C ASN A 505 20.57 16.34 14.16
N SER A 506 21.40 17.33 14.46
CA SER A 506 22.63 17.59 13.68
C SER A 506 23.71 16.50 13.82
N LYS A 507 23.62 15.61 14.79
CA LYS A 507 24.64 14.60 15.11
C LYS A 507 24.10 13.18 15.11
N PHE A 508 22.89 12.99 15.58
CA PHE A 508 22.32 11.68 15.84
C PHE A 508 20.94 11.51 15.16
N MET A 509 20.57 10.26 14.90
CA MET A 509 19.25 9.88 14.42
C MET A 509 18.70 8.69 15.22
N LYS A 510 17.38 8.52 15.18
CA LYS A 510 16.66 7.36 15.68
C LYS A 510 15.74 6.86 14.59
N LEU A 511 15.84 5.59 14.28
CA LEU A 511 15.03 4.89 13.30
C LEU A 511 14.19 3.83 14.01
N SER A 512 12.87 3.79 13.76
CA SER A 512 11.95 2.83 14.37
C SER A 512 10.74 2.65 13.48
N GLU A 513 9.96 1.59 13.66
CA GLU A 513 8.64 1.47 13.03
C GLU A 513 7.66 2.53 13.55
N GLU A 514 7.79 2.92 14.82
CA GLU A 514 7.04 4.00 15.44
C GLU A 514 7.89 4.69 16.50
N ILE A 515 8.06 6.01 16.36
CA ILE A 515 8.82 6.85 17.29
C ILE A 515 7.95 7.20 18.50
N ASN A 516 8.42 6.85 19.69
CA ASN A 516 7.76 7.16 20.96
C ASN A 516 8.40 8.35 21.69
N SER A 517 7.87 8.74 22.85
CA SER A 517 8.37 9.87 23.62
C SER A 517 9.79 9.62 24.20
N ASN A 518 10.10 8.37 24.56
CA ASN A 518 11.42 8.00 25.07
C ASN A 518 12.50 8.17 23.98
N ASP A 519 12.19 7.84 22.73
CA ASP A 519 13.12 8.01 21.61
C ASP A 519 13.51 9.48 21.41
N ILE A 520 12.58 10.41 21.61
CA ILE A 520 12.80 11.85 21.52
C ILE A 520 13.72 12.31 22.67
N ASP A 521 13.49 11.80 23.88
CA ASP A 521 14.30 12.11 25.05
C ASP A 521 15.72 11.56 24.93
N GLU A 522 15.86 10.32 24.47
CA GLU A 522 17.16 9.70 24.18
C GLU A 522 17.95 10.53 23.17
N LEU A 523 17.33 10.87 22.05
CA LEU A 523 18.00 11.67 21.01
C LEU A 523 18.35 13.09 21.49
N SER A 524 17.52 13.66 22.37
CA SER A 524 17.78 14.96 23.01
C SER A 524 18.99 14.92 23.96
N LYS A 525 19.24 13.77 24.61
CA LYS A 525 20.40 13.50 25.46
C LYS A 525 21.66 13.07 24.70
N SER A 526 21.64 13.21 23.36
CA SER A 526 22.71 12.76 22.46
C SER A 526 22.93 11.24 22.48
N GLN A 527 21.87 10.48 22.70
CA GLN A 527 21.83 9.03 22.61
C GLN A 527 21.12 8.63 21.32
N GLY A 528 21.81 7.99 20.40
CA GLY A 528 21.26 7.57 19.09
C GLY A 528 22.36 7.09 18.17
N GLU A 529 21.97 6.65 16.99
CA GLU A 529 22.91 6.33 15.92
C GLU A 529 23.47 7.62 15.30
N ASN A 530 24.69 7.59 14.79
CA ASN A 530 25.23 8.72 14.07
C ASN A 530 24.35 9.08 12.89
N TYR A 531 24.11 10.37 12.68
CA TYR A 531 23.25 10.82 11.59
C TYR A 531 23.82 10.45 10.22
N ASP A 532 23.11 9.61 9.48
CA ASP A 532 23.36 9.26 8.09
C ASP A 532 22.11 9.54 7.25
N MET A 533 22.25 10.47 6.32
CA MET A 533 21.14 10.90 5.45
C MET A 533 20.58 9.77 4.61
N GLN A 534 21.43 8.87 4.10
CA GLN A 534 21.00 7.79 3.22
C GLN A 534 20.24 6.72 4.00
N LEU A 535 20.73 6.34 5.17
CA LEU A 535 20.05 5.39 6.06
C LEU A 535 18.71 5.98 6.52
N PHE A 536 18.67 7.26 6.88
CA PHE A 536 17.45 7.97 7.27
C PHE A 536 16.40 7.94 6.17
N THR A 537 16.76 8.33 4.95
CA THR A 537 15.82 8.36 3.82
C THR A 537 15.38 6.97 3.39
N ASN A 538 16.27 5.98 3.39
CA ASN A 538 15.92 4.59 3.07
C ASN A 538 14.91 4.00 4.08
N HIS A 539 15.07 4.31 5.37
CA HIS A 539 14.15 3.84 6.40
C HIS A 539 12.74 4.43 6.25
N ILE A 540 12.65 5.71 5.85
CA ILE A 540 11.36 6.36 5.60
C ILE A 540 10.66 5.78 4.36
N LYS A 541 11.42 5.38 3.33
CA LYS A 541 10.92 4.75 2.09
C LYS A 541 10.53 3.28 2.26
N ALA A 542 10.03 2.88 3.41
CA ALA A 542 9.67 1.50 3.68
C ALA A 542 8.73 0.90 2.60
N ASP A 543 9.05 -0.31 2.13
CA ASP A 543 8.34 -0.98 1.03
C ASP A 543 6.85 -1.22 1.30
N HIS A 544 6.46 -1.28 2.59
CA HIS A 544 5.08 -1.49 3.01
C HIS A 544 4.29 -0.19 3.20
N LEU A 545 4.93 0.99 3.11
CA LEU A 545 4.27 2.29 3.24
C LEU A 545 4.33 3.05 1.90
N PRO A 546 3.18 3.30 1.27
CA PRO A 546 3.14 3.82 -0.10
C PRO A 546 3.62 5.27 -0.22
N HIS A 547 3.51 6.07 0.84
CA HIS A 547 3.79 7.49 0.83
C HIS A 547 4.80 7.88 1.90
N SER A 548 5.72 8.78 1.56
CA SER A 548 6.76 9.26 2.47
C SER A 548 6.84 10.79 2.44
N ILE A 549 6.92 11.39 3.62
CA ILE A 549 7.10 12.84 3.78
C ILE A 549 8.33 13.09 4.65
N ILE A 550 9.24 13.94 4.19
CA ILE A 550 10.33 14.48 5.01
C ILE A 550 9.95 15.88 5.46
N VAL A 551 10.09 16.12 6.76
CA VAL A 551 9.84 17.42 7.37
C VAL A 551 11.16 18.01 7.86
N ASP A 552 11.53 19.17 7.30
CA ASP A 552 12.71 19.90 7.75
C ASP A 552 12.34 21.06 8.69
N CYS A 553 12.65 20.86 9.97
CA CYS A 553 12.50 21.83 11.04
C CYS A 553 13.85 22.54 11.38
N THR A 554 14.84 22.51 10.47
CA THR A 554 16.16 23.08 10.70
C THR A 554 16.33 24.44 10.02
N ALA A 555 17.47 25.10 10.30
CA ALA A 555 17.97 26.23 9.54
C ALA A 555 19.26 25.86 8.76
N SER A 556 19.43 24.57 8.42
CA SER A 556 20.64 24.05 7.80
C SER A 556 20.59 24.15 6.27
N GLU A 557 21.59 24.78 5.69
CA GLU A 557 21.77 24.82 4.23
C GLU A 557 22.03 23.43 3.65
N LYS A 558 22.79 22.59 4.35
CA LYS A 558 23.07 21.20 3.94
C LYS A 558 21.78 20.38 3.78
N ILE A 559 20.82 20.58 4.68
CA ILE A 559 19.52 19.90 4.61
C ILE A 559 18.68 20.46 3.46
N ALA A 560 18.62 21.79 3.33
CA ALA A 560 17.88 22.45 2.23
C ALA A 560 18.36 21.99 0.84
N ASN A 561 19.68 21.78 0.67
CA ASN A 561 20.26 21.29 -0.59
C ASN A 561 19.93 19.82 -0.91
N SER A 562 19.25 19.09 0.00
CA SER A 562 18.85 17.70 -0.23
C SER A 562 17.43 17.55 -0.81
N TYR A 563 16.63 18.61 -0.88
CA TYR A 563 15.23 18.55 -1.26
C TYR A 563 15.02 18.03 -2.69
N GLN A 564 15.84 18.44 -3.66
CA GLN A 564 15.78 17.93 -5.03
C GLN A 564 15.94 16.42 -5.07
N ARG A 565 16.93 15.90 -4.33
CA ARG A 565 17.18 14.48 -4.25
C ARG A 565 15.98 13.73 -3.64
N TRP A 566 15.43 14.23 -2.54
CA TRP A 566 14.30 13.59 -1.86
C TRP A 566 13.06 13.50 -2.76
N MET A 567 12.75 14.56 -3.51
CA MET A 567 11.64 14.53 -4.46
C MET A 567 11.90 13.57 -5.63
N ASN A 568 13.13 13.53 -6.18
CA ASN A 568 13.51 12.56 -7.20
C ASN A 568 13.44 11.11 -6.68
N ASP A 569 13.68 10.91 -5.40
CA ASP A 569 13.56 9.63 -4.71
C ASP A 569 12.12 9.26 -4.32
N GLY A 570 11.12 10.07 -4.67
CA GLY A 570 9.70 9.78 -4.47
C GLY A 570 9.16 10.17 -3.11
N MET A 571 9.70 11.22 -2.49
CA MET A 571 9.26 11.74 -1.19
C MET A 571 8.70 13.15 -1.32
N HIS A 572 7.65 13.46 -0.57
CA HIS A 572 7.17 14.82 -0.38
C HIS A 572 8.04 15.55 0.64
N VAL A 573 8.13 16.88 0.50
CA VAL A 573 8.93 17.73 1.39
C VAL A 573 8.05 18.80 2.02
N VAL A 574 8.14 18.92 3.35
CA VAL A 574 7.53 19.99 4.14
C VAL A 574 8.62 20.70 4.92
N THR A 575 8.64 22.04 4.94
CA THR A 575 9.73 22.74 5.60
C THR A 575 9.35 24.10 6.20
N ALA A 576 9.99 24.43 7.32
CA ALA A 576 10.08 25.79 7.87
C ALA A 576 11.40 26.49 7.53
N ASN A 577 12.32 25.79 6.84
CA ASN A 577 13.63 26.30 6.48
C ASN A 577 13.54 27.25 5.28
N LYS A 578 13.88 28.51 5.50
CA LYS A 578 13.78 29.58 4.51
C LYS A 578 14.87 29.53 3.44
N ILE A 579 15.96 28.78 3.68
CA ILE A 579 17.18 28.86 2.84
C ILE A 579 16.88 28.43 1.40
N ALA A 580 16.22 27.31 1.21
CA ALA A 580 15.89 26.80 -0.13
C ALA A 580 15.09 27.78 -1.00
N HIS A 581 14.26 28.63 -0.37
CA HIS A 581 13.38 29.57 -1.04
C HIS A 581 13.94 30.98 -1.20
N SER A 582 14.92 31.33 -0.35
CA SER A 582 15.55 32.66 -0.33
C SER A 582 17.01 32.67 -0.81
N SER A 583 17.58 31.49 -1.15
CA SER A 583 18.89 31.37 -1.77
C SER A 583 18.82 31.69 -3.29
N ASN A 584 19.78 31.21 -4.06
CA ASN A 584 19.83 31.43 -5.51
C ASN A 584 18.50 31.12 -6.20
N TYR A 585 18.03 31.99 -7.08
CA TYR A 585 16.75 31.88 -7.78
C TYR A 585 16.66 30.65 -8.69
N GLU A 586 17.75 30.27 -9.34
CA GLU A 586 17.77 29.09 -10.20
C GLU A 586 17.47 27.81 -9.38
N ASN A 587 18.08 27.64 -8.20
CA ASN A 587 17.82 26.51 -7.32
C ASN A 587 16.35 26.45 -6.89
N TYR A 588 15.74 27.60 -6.56
CA TYR A 588 14.32 27.70 -6.24
C TYR A 588 13.45 27.27 -7.43
N ARG A 589 13.77 27.78 -8.65
CA ARG A 589 13.06 27.45 -9.87
C ARG A 589 13.12 25.95 -10.18
N GLU A 590 14.30 25.35 -10.05
CA GLU A 590 14.49 23.91 -10.23
C GLU A 590 13.65 23.09 -9.24
N LEU A 591 13.63 23.46 -7.95
CA LEU A 591 12.80 22.79 -6.94
C LEU A 591 11.31 22.83 -7.30
N LYS A 592 10.80 23.98 -7.72
CA LYS A 592 9.41 24.13 -8.18
C LYS A 592 9.12 23.31 -9.43
N GLN A 593 10.06 23.25 -10.37
CA GLN A 593 9.93 22.48 -11.60
C GLN A 593 9.93 20.96 -11.33
N ILE A 594 10.81 20.47 -10.47
CA ILE A 594 10.86 19.07 -10.07
C ILE A 594 9.56 18.68 -9.38
N SER A 595 9.09 19.47 -8.43
CA SER A 595 7.81 19.25 -7.74
C SER A 595 6.66 19.15 -8.75
N LYS A 596 6.57 20.06 -9.70
CA LYS A 596 5.52 20.09 -10.73
C LYS A 596 5.62 18.87 -11.68
N ASN A 597 6.82 18.54 -12.14
CA ASN A 597 7.03 17.46 -13.13
C ASN A 597 6.79 16.07 -12.54
N LEU A 598 7.23 15.85 -11.30
CA LEU A 598 7.13 14.55 -10.62
C LEU A 598 5.83 14.38 -9.84
N GLY A 599 5.08 15.47 -9.58
CA GLY A 599 3.85 15.44 -8.78
C GLY A 599 4.08 15.28 -7.27
N PHE A 600 5.36 15.33 -6.79
CA PHE A 600 5.66 15.35 -5.37
C PHE A 600 5.54 16.77 -4.84
N GLN A 601 4.80 16.92 -3.75
CA GLN A 601 4.54 18.24 -3.17
C GLN A 601 5.74 18.73 -2.37
N PHE A 602 6.01 20.03 -2.53
CA PHE A 602 6.99 20.79 -1.79
C PHE A 602 6.27 21.96 -1.13
N LEU A 603 5.95 21.83 0.17
CA LEU A 603 5.16 22.78 0.94
C LEU A 603 6.01 23.45 2.02
N TYR A 604 5.79 24.74 2.23
CA TYR A 604 6.64 25.59 3.05
C TYR A 604 5.89 26.78 3.68
N GLU A 605 4.60 26.63 4.00
CA GLU A 605 3.79 27.68 4.63
C GLU A 605 4.49 28.26 5.85
N ALA A 606 5.12 27.39 6.66
CA ALA A 606 5.78 27.78 7.90
C ALA A 606 7.05 28.66 7.71
N THR A 607 7.50 28.91 6.48
CA THR A 607 8.64 29.81 6.21
C THR A 607 8.31 31.28 6.35
N VAL A 608 7.02 31.66 6.17
CA VAL A 608 6.55 33.04 6.23
C VAL A 608 5.31 33.12 7.11
N GLY A 609 5.40 33.77 8.27
CA GLY A 609 4.27 33.96 9.18
C GLY A 609 3.95 32.76 10.07
N ALA A 610 4.88 31.80 10.22
CA ALA A 610 4.71 30.60 11.04
C ALA A 610 3.47 29.78 10.63
N GLY A 611 2.41 29.76 11.45
CA GLY A 611 1.16 29.04 11.13
C GLY A 611 0.12 29.89 10.39
N LEU A 612 0.40 31.15 10.15
CA LEU A 612 -0.53 32.01 9.39
C LEU A 612 -0.60 31.57 7.91
N PRO A 613 -1.79 31.52 7.30
CA PRO A 613 -1.95 31.07 5.92
C PRO A 613 -1.56 32.17 4.90
N VAL A 614 -0.30 32.58 4.91
CA VAL A 614 0.22 33.70 4.12
C VAL A 614 0.47 33.26 2.68
N ILE A 615 1.24 32.18 2.48
CA ILE A 615 1.61 31.67 1.16
C ILE A 615 0.38 31.08 0.46
N LYS A 616 -0.43 30.28 1.15
CA LYS A 616 -1.68 29.70 0.60
C LYS A 616 -2.65 30.80 0.17
N SER A 617 -2.82 31.87 0.97
CA SER A 617 -3.69 32.99 0.61
C SER A 617 -3.15 33.73 -0.62
N LEU A 618 -1.86 34.00 -0.68
CA LEU A 618 -1.22 34.64 -1.83
C LEU A 618 -1.39 33.80 -3.10
N GLN A 619 -1.13 32.51 -3.03
CA GLN A 619 -1.31 31.58 -4.14
C GLN A 619 -2.77 31.49 -4.59
N ASN A 620 -3.74 31.52 -3.67
CA ASN A 620 -5.17 31.53 -4.01
C ASN A 620 -5.57 32.82 -4.76
N LEU A 621 -5.06 33.99 -4.37
CA LEU A 621 -5.28 35.25 -5.09
C LEU A 621 -4.73 35.14 -6.52
N ILE A 622 -3.49 34.71 -6.67
CA ILE A 622 -2.82 34.58 -7.98
C ILE A 622 -3.55 33.54 -8.86
N ASN A 623 -3.84 32.35 -8.31
CA ASN A 623 -4.51 31.28 -9.05
C ASN A 623 -5.93 31.63 -9.48
N SER A 624 -6.61 32.54 -8.74
CA SER A 624 -7.93 33.08 -9.13
C SER A 624 -7.84 34.20 -10.14
N GLY A 625 -6.65 34.55 -10.64
CA GLY A 625 -6.40 35.58 -11.63
C GLY A 625 -6.42 36.99 -11.06
N ASP A 626 -6.16 37.17 -9.75
CA ASP A 626 -5.94 38.50 -9.18
C ASP A 626 -4.47 38.92 -9.38
N GLU A 627 -4.24 40.20 -9.56
CA GLU A 627 -2.90 40.75 -9.74
C GLU A 627 -2.45 41.43 -8.45
N ILE A 628 -1.36 40.98 -7.93
CA ILE A 628 -0.75 41.50 -6.70
C ILE A 628 0.04 42.75 -7.08
N LEU A 629 -0.35 43.91 -6.54
CA LEU A 629 0.32 45.18 -6.80
C LEU A 629 1.41 45.48 -5.79
N GLU A 630 1.14 45.14 -4.52
CA GLU A 630 2.03 45.43 -3.42
C GLU A 630 1.83 44.43 -2.27
N ILE A 631 2.92 44.02 -1.64
CA ILE A 631 2.91 43.27 -0.38
C ILE A 631 3.67 44.10 0.64
N SER A 632 3.03 44.44 1.75
CA SER A 632 3.65 45.21 2.82
C SER A 632 3.31 44.63 4.20
N GLY A 633 4.11 44.91 5.21
CA GLY A 633 3.80 44.45 6.55
C GLY A 633 4.96 44.37 7.52
N ILE A 634 4.62 43.96 8.74
CA ILE A 634 5.57 43.73 9.82
C ILE A 634 5.78 42.22 9.90
N PHE A 635 6.91 41.72 9.35
CA PHE A 635 7.19 40.28 9.19
C PHE A 635 8.05 39.67 10.31
N SER A 636 8.43 40.49 11.29
CA SER A 636 9.21 40.06 12.45
C SER A 636 8.49 40.38 13.75
N GLY A 637 8.23 39.39 14.58
CA GLY A 637 7.65 39.61 15.91
C GLY A 637 8.58 40.37 16.84
N THR A 638 9.90 40.12 16.76
CA THR A 638 10.91 40.82 17.54
C THR A 638 10.92 42.33 17.21
N LEU A 639 11.06 42.66 15.92
CA LEU A 639 11.08 44.07 15.49
C LEU A 639 9.70 44.73 15.69
N GLY A 640 8.60 43.97 15.55
CA GLY A 640 7.26 44.41 15.94
C GLY A 640 7.21 44.83 17.40
N TYR A 641 7.69 43.97 18.31
CA TYR A 641 7.74 44.24 19.73
C TYR A 641 8.58 45.50 20.05
N LEU A 642 9.80 45.59 19.50
CA LEU A 642 10.69 46.73 19.76
C LEU A 642 10.05 48.06 19.37
N PHE A 643 9.51 48.16 18.16
CA PHE A 643 8.93 49.43 17.64
C PHE A 643 7.46 49.66 18.05
N ASN A 644 6.80 48.68 18.69
CA ASN A 644 5.54 48.95 19.40
C ASN A 644 5.75 49.69 20.72
N LEU A 645 6.87 49.40 21.40
CA LEU A 645 7.22 49.98 22.69
C LEU A 645 8.07 51.28 22.55
N TYR A 646 8.89 51.34 21.50
CA TYR A 646 9.71 52.52 21.25
C TYR A 646 8.89 53.69 20.65
N ASP A 647 8.85 54.79 21.36
CA ASP A 647 8.10 55.99 20.98
C ASP A 647 8.95 57.27 20.88
N GLY A 648 10.28 57.11 21.00
CA GLY A 648 11.25 58.20 21.03
C GLY A 648 11.47 58.85 22.41
N ASN A 649 10.73 58.42 23.42
CA ASN A 649 10.92 58.86 24.83
C ASN A 649 11.61 57.81 25.70
N ASN A 650 11.51 56.54 25.31
CA ASN A 650 12.07 55.42 26.02
C ASN A 650 13.43 55.00 25.40
N SER A 651 14.35 54.49 26.18
CA SER A 651 15.62 53.97 25.69
C SER A 651 15.36 52.71 24.82
N PHE A 652 15.86 52.71 23.60
CA PHE A 652 15.72 51.54 22.69
C PHE A 652 16.53 50.34 23.23
N SER A 653 17.71 50.60 23.81
CA SER A 653 18.55 49.59 24.38
C SER A 653 17.88 48.87 25.55
N GLU A 654 17.14 49.59 26.42
CA GLU A 654 16.40 49.00 27.52
C GLU A 654 15.28 48.06 26.99
N ILE A 655 14.57 48.52 25.97
CA ILE A 655 13.51 47.71 25.30
C ILE A 655 14.10 46.44 24.66
N LEU A 656 15.29 46.56 24.04
CA LEU A 656 15.99 45.41 23.43
C LEU A 656 16.43 44.37 24.48
N ILE A 657 16.99 44.86 25.62
CA ILE A 657 17.39 43.97 26.72
C ILE A 657 16.18 43.30 27.36
N ASP A 658 15.04 44.02 27.54
CA ASP A 658 13.78 43.43 28.00
C ASP A 658 13.26 42.36 27.04
N ALA A 659 13.27 42.62 25.74
CA ALA A 659 12.92 41.66 24.70
C ALA A 659 13.79 40.40 24.77
N LYS A 660 15.13 40.56 24.96
CA LYS A 660 16.05 39.44 25.10
C LYS A 660 15.75 38.61 26.35
N ASN A 661 15.51 39.26 27.49
CA ASN A 661 15.21 38.58 28.75
C ASN A 661 13.86 37.81 28.70
N LYS A 662 12.93 38.29 27.91
CA LYS A 662 11.64 37.62 27.63
C LYS A 662 11.72 36.50 26.57
N GLY A 663 12.90 36.34 25.94
CA GLY A 663 13.09 35.33 24.89
C GLY A 663 12.43 35.71 23.55
N PHE A 664 12.19 36.99 23.29
CA PHE A 664 11.61 37.47 22.04
C PHE A 664 12.66 37.78 20.96
N THR A 665 13.95 37.65 21.28
CA THR A 665 15.06 37.80 20.32
C THR A 665 15.78 36.49 20.13
N GLU A 666 16.54 36.40 19.02
CA GLU A 666 17.54 35.37 18.85
C GLU A 666 18.61 35.51 19.96
N PRO A 667 19.39 34.44 20.25
CA PRO A 667 20.47 34.51 21.24
C PRO A 667 21.43 35.69 21.03
N ASP A 668 21.71 36.04 19.77
CA ASP A 668 22.37 37.26 19.35
C ASP A 668 21.35 38.24 18.74
N PRO A 669 20.92 39.28 19.46
CA PRO A 669 19.89 40.21 18.97
C PRO A 669 20.26 40.97 17.67
N ARG A 670 21.55 41.01 17.30
CA ARG A 670 21.98 41.58 16.02
C ARG A 670 21.42 40.87 14.82
N LEU A 671 21.14 39.57 14.94
CA LEU A 671 20.49 38.79 13.86
C LEU A 671 19.12 39.34 13.56
N ASP A 672 18.31 39.66 14.57
CA ASP A 672 17.00 40.29 14.42
C ASP A 672 17.13 41.71 13.86
N LEU A 673 18.02 42.52 14.47
CA LEU A 673 18.24 43.92 14.10
C LEU A 673 18.82 44.09 12.68
N SER A 674 19.46 43.05 12.13
CA SER A 674 19.98 43.06 10.76
C SER A 674 18.89 43.17 9.69
N GLY A 675 17.64 42.76 9.99
CA GLY A 675 16.53 42.75 9.06
C GLY A 675 16.59 41.61 8.04
N MET A 676 17.60 40.74 8.11
CA MET A 676 17.81 39.69 7.11
C MET A 676 16.73 38.61 7.12
N ASP A 677 16.12 38.28 8.26
CA ASP A 677 14.97 37.35 8.33
C ASP A 677 13.75 37.94 7.62
N VAL A 678 13.52 39.24 7.81
CA VAL A 678 12.44 39.95 7.10
C VAL A 678 12.71 39.98 5.60
N ALA A 679 13.95 40.24 5.19
CA ALA A 679 14.33 40.24 3.77
C ALA A 679 14.15 38.84 3.12
N ARG A 680 14.51 37.77 3.80
CA ARG A 680 14.28 36.39 3.31
C ARG A 680 12.80 36.11 3.10
N LYS A 681 11.93 36.49 4.05
CA LYS A 681 10.47 36.37 3.91
C LYS A 681 9.95 37.19 2.73
N ALA A 682 10.49 38.40 2.53
CA ALA A 682 10.16 39.26 1.41
C ALA A 682 10.54 38.63 0.06
N VAL A 683 11.74 38.01 -0.05
CA VAL A 683 12.16 37.25 -1.24
C VAL A 683 11.19 36.13 -1.54
N ILE A 684 10.82 35.33 -0.52
CA ILE A 684 9.87 34.21 -0.70
C ILE A 684 8.55 34.70 -1.26
N LEU A 685 7.97 35.76 -0.69
CA LEU A 685 6.68 36.32 -1.16
C LEU A 685 6.77 36.91 -2.57
N ALA A 686 7.84 37.60 -2.92
CA ALA A 686 8.03 38.13 -4.25
C ALA A 686 8.19 37.02 -5.31
N ARG A 687 8.90 35.94 -4.97
CA ARG A 687 9.04 34.77 -5.83
C ARG A 687 7.73 34.03 -6.04
N GLU A 688 6.84 33.98 -5.04
CA GLU A 688 5.48 33.43 -5.23
C GLU A 688 4.67 34.27 -6.25
N CYS A 689 4.95 35.57 -6.36
CA CYS A 689 4.39 36.43 -7.38
C CYS A 689 5.14 36.39 -8.72
N LEU A 690 5.98 35.39 -8.94
CA LEU A 690 6.77 35.16 -10.16
C LEU A 690 7.81 36.24 -10.45
N HIS A 691 8.27 36.99 -9.45
CA HIS A 691 9.37 37.90 -9.59
C HIS A 691 10.72 37.17 -9.43
N GLU A 692 11.59 37.33 -10.43
CA GLU A 692 12.97 36.84 -10.39
C GLU A 692 13.80 37.80 -9.53
N ILE A 693 13.90 37.47 -8.25
CA ILE A 693 14.55 38.36 -7.27
C ILE A 693 15.56 37.57 -6.46
N GLU A 694 16.69 38.19 -6.19
CA GLU A 694 17.69 37.72 -5.23
C GLU A 694 17.65 38.54 -3.93
N ILE A 695 18.22 38.02 -2.85
CA ILE A 695 18.19 38.73 -1.57
C ILE A 695 18.92 40.08 -1.60
N ASN A 696 19.91 40.22 -2.49
CA ASN A 696 20.66 41.44 -2.70
C ASN A 696 19.87 42.52 -3.46
N ASP A 697 18.74 42.20 -4.07
CA ASP A 697 17.87 43.14 -4.74
C ASP A 697 16.94 43.86 -3.77
N ILE A 698 16.93 43.42 -2.51
CA ILE A 698 16.17 44.09 -1.44
C ILE A 698 17.06 45.07 -0.73
N VAL A 699 16.62 46.30 -0.67
CA VAL A 699 17.26 47.36 0.12
C VAL A 699 16.93 47.12 1.61
N VAL A 700 17.87 46.62 2.37
CA VAL A 700 17.68 46.30 3.79
C VAL A 700 18.36 47.33 4.67
N GLN A 701 17.59 47.98 5.53
CA GLN A 701 18.13 48.83 6.58
C GLN A 701 18.54 48.01 7.79
N ASN A 702 19.87 47.85 8.02
CA ASN A 702 20.38 47.22 9.21
C ASN A 702 20.37 48.27 10.37
N LEU A 703 19.75 47.88 11.47
CA LEU A 703 19.62 48.70 12.67
C LEU A 703 20.84 48.69 13.59
N VAL A 704 21.85 47.87 13.27
CA VAL A 704 23.11 47.81 14.01
C VAL A 704 24.15 48.68 13.28
N PRO A 705 24.72 49.69 13.91
CA PRO A 705 25.85 50.48 13.37
C PRO A 705 27.00 49.60 12.93
N GLN A 706 27.72 49.99 11.84
CA GLN A 706 28.79 49.16 11.26
C GLN A 706 29.91 48.81 12.28
N ILE A 707 30.18 49.69 13.21
CA ILE A 707 31.17 49.47 14.25
C ILE A 707 30.75 48.36 15.20
N MET A 708 29.49 48.31 15.58
CA MET A 708 28.93 47.31 16.50
C MET A 708 28.71 45.94 15.85
N GLN A 709 28.52 45.87 14.50
CA GLN A 709 28.36 44.60 13.78
C GLN A 709 29.60 43.69 13.91
N LYS A 710 30.81 44.27 14.12
CA LYS A 710 32.07 43.53 14.18
C LYS A 710 32.47 43.15 15.60
N GLN A 711 31.80 43.61 16.64
CA GLN A 711 32.05 43.29 18.03
C GLN A 711 31.67 41.82 18.32
N ASP A 712 32.30 41.22 19.34
CA ASP A 712 31.75 39.98 19.90
C ASP A 712 30.43 40.25 20.64
N LEU A 713 29.67 39.19 20.97
CA LEU A 713 28.35 39.36 21.57
C LEU A 713 28.37 40.07 22.92
N ASP A 714 29.35 39.75 23.76
CA ASP A 714 29.46 40.33 25.10
C ASP A 714 29.81 41.81 25.02
N SER A 715 30.73 42.19 24.14
CA SER A 715 31.09 43.61 23.87
C SER A 715 29.88 44.36 23.30
N PHE A 716 29.10 43.75 22.39
CA PHE A 716 27.89 44.37 21.87
C PHE A 716 26.87 44.64 22.97
N LEU A 717 26.61 43.65 23.84
CA LEU A 717 25.65 43.79 24.94
C LEU A 717 26.10 44.80 26.01
N THR A 718 27.42 44.94 26.23
CA THR A 718 27.95 45.93 27.13
C THR A 718 27.77 47.35 26.60
N ASN A 719 27.91 47.50 25.27
CA ASN A 719 27.84 48.82 24.62
C ASN A 719 26.47 49.09 24.01
N VAL A 720 25.44 48.31 24.35
CA VAL A 720 24.11 48.33 23.71
C VAL A 720 23.45 49.73 23.74
N THR A 721 23.79 50.58 24.73
CA THR A 721 23.28 51.94 24.83
C THR A 721 23.75 52.88 23.71
N GLU A 722 24.80 52.50 22.96
CA GLU A 722 25.20 53.24 21.74
C GLU A 722 24.13 53.18 20.64
N LEU A 723 23.22 52.13 20.66
CA LEU A 723 22.09 52.05 19.77
C LEU A 723 21.08 53.16 19.98
N ASP A 724 20.91 53.67 21.19
CA ASP A 724 19.90 54.69 21.50
C ASP A 724 20.13 55.94 20.63
N SER A 725 21.36 56.47 20.63
CA SER A 725 21.65 57.65 19.81
C SER A 725 21.47 57.41 18.30
N TYR A 726 21.74 56.19 17.83
CA TYR A 726 21.55 55.84 16.41
C TYR A 726 20.07 55.74 16.02
N ILE A 727 19.26 55.08 16.84
CA ILE A 727 17.83 54.93 16.61
C ILE A 727 17.09 56.26 16.81
N ASP A 728 17.48 57.06 17.83
CA ASP A 728 16.92 58.41 18.06
C ASP A 728 17.18 59.35 16.89
N ALA A 729 18.37 59.30 16.27
CA ALA A 729 18.66 60.05 15.07
C ALA A 729 17.78 59.67 13.89
N ILE A 730 17.51 58.35 13.72
CA ILE A 730 16.58 57.86 12.67
C ILE A 730 15.13 58.32 13.00
N HIS A 731 14.72 58.18 14.27
CA HIS A 731 13.41 58.62 14.74
C HIS A 731 13.21 60.11 14.43
N GLY A 732 14.16 60.97 14.84
CA GLY A 732 14.08 62.41 14.57
C GLY A 732 14.09 62.80 13.10
N SER A 733 14.66 61.95 12.23
CA SER A 733 14.65 62.20 10.78
C SER A 733 13.36 61.79 10.07
N LEU A 734 12.60 60.87 10.65
CA LEU A 734 11.39 60.27 10.03
C LEU A 734 10.07 60.74 10.66
N ILE A 735 10.06 61.11 11.93
CA ILE A 735 8.90 61.53 12.69
C ILE A 735 8.93 63.03 12.92
N ASP A 736 7.99 63.71 12.33
CA ASP A 736 7.80 65.19 12.42
C ASP A 736 6.55 65.60 13.20
N SER A 737 5.67 64.65 13.54
CA SER A 737 4.49 64.87 14.35
C SER A 737 4.05 63.68 15.14
N GLN A 738 3.24 63.90 16.18
CA GLN A 738 2.70 62.80 17.05
C GLN A 738 1.71 61.88 16.33
N ASP A 739 1.26 62.22 15.14
CA ASP A 739 0.38 61.36 14.33
C ASP A 739 1.09 60.16 13.70
N TYR A 740 2.43 60.17 13.71
CA TYR A 740 3.25 59.09 13.13
C TYR A 740 3.95 58.29 14.20
N LYS A 741 4.10 56.97 13.93
CA LYS A 741 4.94 56.06 14.72
C LYS A 741 5.87 55.27 13.82
N LEU A 742 7.08 54.98 14.32
CA LEU A 742 8.03 54.13 13.61
C LEU A 742 7.54 52.70 13.59
N ARG A 743 7.67 52.06 12.44
CA ARG A 743 7.51 50.60 12.29
C ARG A 743 8.59 50.09 11.35
N TYR A 744 9.08 48.87 11.64
CA TYR A 744 10.00 48.18 10.74
C TYR A 744 9.16 47.37 9.73
N VAL A 745 9.14 47.84 8.49
CA VAL A 745 8.20 47.40 7.46
C VAL A 745 8.97 46.77 6.30
N ALA A 746 8.50 45.61 5.82
CA ALA A 746 8.80 45.12 4.49
C ALA A 746 7.79 45.76 3.50
N ASN A 747 8.28 46.30 2.41
CA ASN A 747 7.44 46.81 1.34
C ASN A 747 7.96 46.29 -0.01
N LEU A 748 7.12 45.56 -0.70
CA LEU A 748 7.36 44.94 -2.00
C LEU A 748 6.41 45.55 -3.00
N ASN A 749 6.80 46.66 -3.65
CA ASN A 749 6.07 47.22 -4.76
C ASN A 749 6.37 46.42 -6.03
N LEU A 750 5.45 45.53 -6.38
CA LEU A 750 5.63 44.61 -7.50
C LEU A 750 5.45 45.30 -8.87
N GLU A 751 4.65 46.33 -8.93
CA GLU A 751 4.49 47.11 -10.16
C GLU A 751 5.78 47.85 -10.55
N LYS A 752 6.43 48.50 -9.57
CA LYS A 752 7.65 49.28 -9.79
C LYS A 752 8.93 48.49 -9.65
N ARG A 753 8.84 47.23 -9.14
CA ARG A 753 9.96 46.38 -8.76
C ARG A 753 10.89 47.03 -7.73
N GLU A 754 10.28 47.66 -6.75
CA GLU A 754 11.00 48.31 -5.64
C GLU A 754 10.77 47.51 -4.36
N TYR A 755 11.84 47.05 -3.75
CA TYR A 755 11.78 46.13 -2.60
C TYR A 755 12.59 46.69 -1.45
N THR A 756 11.94 47.04 -0.35
CA THR A 756 12.58 47.68 0.79
C THR A 756 12.18 47.01 2.09
N VAL A 757 13.13 46.95 3.00
CA VAL A 757 12.95 46.47 4.37
C VAL A 757 13.63 47.47 5.32
N GLY A 758 12.85 48.13 6.14
CA GLY A 758 13.43 49.18 7.03
C GLY A 758 12.38 49.95 7.81
N LEU A 759 12.85 50.94 8.56
CA LEU A 759 12.03 51.83 9.36
C LEU A 759 11.22 52.78 8.47
N GLN A 760 9.95 52.88 8.76
CA GLN A 760 9.02 53.78 8.10
C GLN A 760 8.16 54.50 9.13
N ALA A 761 7.85 55.79 8.84
CA ALA A 761 6.88 56.55 9.59
C ALA A 761 5.46 56.17 9.13
N VAL A 762 4.69 55.60 10.01
CA VAL A 762 3.32 55.14 9.75
C VAL A 762 2.32 56.09 10.39
N LYS A 763 1.46 56.67 9.60
CA LYS A 763 0.45 57.68 10.05
C LYS A 763 -0.77 56.98 10.64
N HIS A 764 -1.31 57.51 11.74
CA HIS A 764 -2.58 57.07 12.31
C HIS A 764 -3.80 57.58 11.51
N PRO A 765 -4.87 56.73 11.30
CA PRO A 765 -4.99 55.30 11.63
C PRO A 765 -4.42 54.40 10.54
N HIS A 766 -3.66 53.38 10.96
CA HIS A 766 -3.13 52.37 10.03
C HIS A 766 -3.15 51.00 10.70
N PRO A 767 -3.42 49.90 9.99
CA PRO A 767 -3.43 48.57 10.56
C PRO A 767 -2.12 48.18 11.29
N PHE A 768 -0.98 48.67 10.82
CA PHE A 768 0.33 48.41 11.43
C PHE A 768 0.49 49.02 12.83
N LEU A 769 -0.39 49.91 13.24
CA LEU A 769 -0.36 50.55 14.55
C LEU A 769 -1.27 49.86 15.57
N ASN A 770 -2.11 48.92 15.13
CA ASN A 770 -3.13 48.26 15.96
C ASN A 770 -2.78 46.80 16.23
N LEU A 771 -1.49 46.42 16.18
CA LEU A 771 -1.02 45.05 16.43
C LEU A 771 -0.80 44.84 17.91
N ASN A 772 -1.02 43.60 18.38
CA ASN A 772 -0.45 43.14 19.64
C ASN A 772 1.07 43.15 19.54
N LEU A 773 1.74 43.18 20.69
CA LEU A 773 3.19 43.47 20.76
C LEU A 773 4.08 42.60 19.83
N THR A 774 3.73 41.32 19.68
CA THR A 774 4.54 40.35 18.89
C THR A 774 3.86 39.85 17.61
N ASP A 775 2.67 40.38 17.29
CA ASP A 775 1.94 39.94 16.10
C ASP A 775 2.62 40.43 14.82
N ASN A 776 2.55 39.61 13.81
CA ASN A 776 2.88 39.95 12.44
C ASN A 776 1.64 40.41 11.68
N ILE A 777 1.85 41.23 10.67
CA ILE A 777 0.83 41.58 9.68
C ILE A 777 1.39 41.46 8.27
N PHE A 778 0.61 40.83 7.42
CA PHE A 778 0.86 40.74 5.97
C PHE A 778 -0.32 41.40 5.26
N GLN A 779 -0.06 42.47 4.52
CA GLN A 779 -1.06 43.21 3.76
C GLN A 779 -0.82 42.99 2.27
N PHE A 780 -1.84 42.55 1.58
CA PHE A 780 -1.83 42.33 0.14
C PHE A 780 -2.74 43.37 -0.53
N ARG A 781 -2.15 44.32 -1.29
CA ARG A 781 -2.85 45.19 -2.17
C ARG A 781 -2.87 44.59 -3.57
N THR A 782 -4.05 44.33 -4.07
CA THR A 782 -4.26 43.69 -5.36
C THR A 782 -5.19 44.50 -6.24
N LYS A 783 -5.40 44.11 -7.49
CA LYS A 783 -6.40 44.78 -8.31
C LYS A 783 -7.81 44.69 -7.71
N ARG A 784 -8.18 43.59 -7.07
CA ARG A 784 -9.48 43.37 -6.43
C ARG A 784 -9.56 44.01 -5.05
N TYR A 785 -8.50 43.92 -4.28
CA TYR A 785 -8.39 44.46 -2.91
C TYR A 785 -7.50 45.73 -2.91
N ASN A 786 -7.87 46.72 -3.72
CA ASN A 786 -7.04 47.94 -3.90
C ASN A 786 -7.36 49.00 -2.84
N VAL A 787 -8.62 49.31 -2.64
CA VAL A 787 -9.06 50.34 -1.67
C VAL A 787 -8.98 49.79 -0.23
N ASN A 788 -9.38 48.54 -0.04
CA ASN A 788 -9.30 47.81 1.23
C ASN A 788 -8.40 46.60 1.04
N PRO A 789 -7.11 46.70 1.32
CA PRO A 789 -6.17 45.58 1.18
C PRO A 789 -6.55 44.41 2.07
N LEU A 790 -6.24 43.16 1.61
CA LEU A 790 -6.39 41.99 2.43
C LEU A 790 -5.29 41.96 3.50
N ASN A 791 -5.66 41.84 4.76
CA ASN A 791 -4.75 41.75 5.88
C ASN A 791 -4.81 40.36 6.55
N ILE A 792 -3.67 39.78 6.80
CA ILE A 792 -3.50 38.56 7.63
C ILE A 792 -2.69 38.97 8.86
N ILE A 793 -3.29 38.80 10.04
CA ILE A 793 -2.73 39.24 11.32
C ILE A 793 -2.73 38.11 12.31
N GLY A 794 -1.67 37.99 13.09
CA GLY A 794 -1.57 37.04 14.21
C GLY A 794 -0.10 36.75 14.60
N PRO A 795 0.13 35.79 15.52
CA PRO A 795 1.45 35.44 15.95
C PRO A 795 2.25 34.81 14.80
N GLY A 796 3.33 35.50 14.39
CA GLY A 796 4.17 35.11 13.26
C GLY A 796 5.47 34.40 13.68
N ALA A 797 5.60 33.99 14.94
CA ALA A 797 6.73 33.26 15.48
C ALA A 797 6.32 32.44 16.71
N GLY A 798 7.08 31.41 17.04
CA GLY A 798 6.88 30.53 18.19
C GLY A 798 6.82 29.06 17.77
N PRO A 799 7.27 28.15 18.65
CA PRO A 799 7.30 26.71 18.33
C PRO A 799 5.92 26.15 17.98
N GLU A 800 4.91 26.45 18.77
CA GLU A 800 3.54 25.96 18.63
C GLU A 800 2.92 26.33 17.27
N VAL A 801 2.95 27.62 16.94
CA VAL A 801 2.35 28.10 15.67
C VAL A 801 3.16 27.68 14.45
N THR A 802 4.51 27.58 14.54
CA THR A 802 5.35 27.07 13.44
C THR A 802 5.09 25.58 13.21
N ALA A 803 4.99 24.80 14.28
CA ALA A 803 4.64 23.39 14.21
C ALA A 803 3.23 23.18 13.58
N SER A 804 2.28 24.04 13.95
CA SER A 804 0.92 24.00 13.35
C SER A 804 0.94 24.27 11.84
N GLY A 805 1.79 25.19 11.36
CA GLY A 805 1.98 25.44 9.93
C GLY A 805 2.53 24.22 9.19
N LEU A 806 3.57 23.59 9.75
CA LEU A 806 4.14 22.36 9.21
C LEU A 806 3.11 21.21 9.23
N PHE A 807 2.37 21.05 10.31
CA PHE A 807 1.32 20.04 10.42
C PHE A 807 0.20 20.27 9.39
N SER A 808 -0.24 21.50 9.18
CA SER A 808 -1.20 21.85 8.12
C SER A 808 -0.69 21.46 6.73
N ASP A 809 0.60 21.63 6.45
CA ASP A 809 1.19 21.21 5.19
C ASP A 809 1.25 19.68 5.06
N ILE A 810 1.58 18.95 6.11
CA ILE A 810 1.52 17.47 6.13
C ILE A 810 0.11 17.00 5.82
N ILE A 811 -0.92 17.58 6.46
CA ILE A 811 -2.33 17.22 6.20
C ILE A 811 -2.75 17.58 4.78
N THR A 812 -2.28 18.70 4.24
CA THR A 812 -2.55 19.09 2.84
C THR A 812 -2.02 18.04 1.86
N ILE A 813 -0.82 17.50 2.09
CA ILE A 813 -0.28 16.39 1.32
C ILE A 813 -1.15 15.14 1.50
N ALA A 814 -1.41 14.75 2.74
CA ALA A 814 -2.21 13.57 3.06
C ALA A 814 -3.61 13.60 2.41
N ASP A 815 -4.26 14.76 2.40
CA ASP A 815 -5.57 14.95 1.76
C ASP A 815 -5.47 14.84 0.22
N SER A 816 -4.36 15.26 -0.39
CA SER A 816 -4.15 15.16 -1.84
C SER A 816 -3.88 13.74 -2.33
N LEU A 817 -3.34 12.87 -1.45
CA LEU A 817 -3.05 11.47 -1.75
C LEU A 817 -4.34 10.65 -1.78
N GLY A 818 -4.97 10.53 -2.94
CA GLY A 818 -6.14 9.66 -3.16
C GLY A 818 -7.52 10.31 -2.96
N ASN A 819 -7.65 11.61 -3.10
CA ASN A 819 -8.94 12.31 -3.05
C ASN A 819 -9.74 12.19 -4.37
N PHE A 820 -10.36 11.02 -4.59
CA PHE A 820 -11.63 10.96 -5.30
C PHE A 820 -12.69 10.47 -4.31
N LYS A 821 -13.54 11.35 -3.81
CA LYS A 821 -14.76 10.92 -3.12
C LYS A 821 -15.58 10.12 -4.11
N PRO A 822 -16.14 8.94 -3.74
CA PRO A 822 -17.19 8.35 -4.53
C PRO A 822 -18.29 9.41 -4.65
N ILE A 823 -18.78 9.62 -5.85
CA ILE A 823 -20.03 10.39 -6.03
C ILE A 823 -21.08 9.53 -5.34
N GLU A 824 -21.54 9.96 -4.17
CA GLU A 824 -22.72 9.39 -3.54
C GLU A 824 -23.87 9.58 -4.53
N SER A 825 -24.30 8.48 -5.15
CA SER A 825 -25.44 8.43 -6.08
C SER A 825 -26.74 8.46 -5.30
#